data_138bfcc6920c633f6a93b6ca84ffedac
#
_entry.id   138bfcc6920c633f6a93b6ca84ffedac
#
_cell.length_a   1.000
_cell.length_b   1.000
_cell.length_c   1.000
_cell.angle_alpha   90.00
_cell.angle_beta   90.00
_cell.angle_gamma   90.00
#
_symmetry.space_group_name_H-M   'P 1'
#
loop_
_entity.id
_entity.type
_entity.pdbx_description
1 polymer ?
#
loop_
_entity_poly.entity_id
_entity_poly.type
_entity_poly.pdbx_seq_one_letter_code
_entity_poly.pdbx_strand_id
1 'polypeptide(L)'
;MQLSDRIIPTPQKLNVSEKTFALGSFGAVSYRIAQSKAHFSLEKATNRLKAELKERFGCEEKADASLVITLEGAEAPAGVKNPDQGYAIRAEEGKIVLSAFGEAGAYYAVTTLLQILKAEDGAFTLPAFDLLDYPDLQKRGHFVETRFGTDLMELEDWKQVVDAMVDVKENQLTVSVYGCWNMQYDKRISEYVFLPFKGYEDLKTPVYKKYYSPKKGDYVFDKVGTPMAEKDFFGELRAYGKERGVEVIPMFNSLGHNTLIPRLYPETSAKDENGNPANTGFCTAEPKTYEILFALYDQIIDRYSTPDNPIESFDIGMDEIRNEFAVDPADITHRHNAWCQCPICRNKSRQEIFFEHAAKLMKHLHSRGVKTVYMYNDMVVEHKTKLKPNPEDHSPLLKEALAKHGLLDVACVDWWAYNDVPEKLHFSDLHPELGFRSSIKPWNGYYHWSHVFHPIGNIYHMIKMAHASGAEAKRSYSSWDNSFHRPNQLQADWSWNWNGTGTMDDAKARYVRRHFPASIEAATKAFDLWDDITRQTNVQDPKNTLSNRREMIFSFLVYYRYSYYFDGRDYPRNYPGELVPKLRAEADFCAELREMQAQAEEAAKVFEEVAKANPDSAELAMRYRYEMMLYTAIFRDWTTLMDLDALAAKFSETKDEAIIAQMADLAKAQKNFRLEVIALLENTKEDYLIPSHARNQTIPMQYFADLEAYLKNTPAAELKLDLSDMRHMASETFMNLR
;
A
#
# COMPACT_ATOMS: atom_id res chain seq x y z
N MET A 1 -21.65 7.75 21.58
CA MET A 1 -20.29 7.14 21.41
C MET A 1 -19.43 7.48 22.61
N GLN A 2 -18.68 6.52 23.19
CA GLN A 2 -17.77 6.79 24.31
C GLN A 2 -16.62 7.72 23.84
N LEU A 3 -16.08 8.53 24.74
CA LEU A 3 -14.99 9.46 24.40
C LEU A 3 -13.77 8.71 23.88
N SER A 4 -13.44 7.55 24.44
CA SER A 4 -12.35 6.67 23.99
C SER A 4 -12.50 6.21 22.54
N ASP A 5 -13.73 6.04 22.07
CA ASP A 5 -13.99 5.61 20.68
C ASP A 5 -13.79 6.77 19.66
N ARG A 6 -13.74 8.03 20.13
CA ARG A 6 -13.51 9.21 19.28
C ARG A 6 -12.05 9.44 18.96
N ILE A 7 -11.12 8.96 19.81
CA ILE A 7 -9.68 9.27 19.73
C ILE A 7 -8.95 8.19 18.94
N ILE A 8 -8.20 8.60 17.93
CA ILE A 8 -7.30 7.76 17.13
C ILE A 8 -5.91 8.42 17.06
N PRO A 9 -4.86 7.69 17.36
CA PRO A 9 -4.81 6.36 18.01
C PRO A 9 -5.32 6.39 19.45
N THR A 10 -5.59 5.18 19.99
CA THR A 10 -6.02 4.99 21.39
C THR A 10 -5.01 5.59 22.36
N PRO A 11 -5.41 6.52 23.25
CA PRO A 11 -4.46 7.21 24.13
C PRO A 11 -3.89 6.30 25.20
N GLN A 12 -2.71 6.63 25.71
CA GLN A 12 -2.03 5.87 26.77
C GLN A 12 -2.82 5.86 28.09
N LYS A 13 -3.40 7.00 28.46
CA LYS A 13 -4.25 7.13 29.64
C LYS A 13 -5.39 8.11 29.38
N LEU A 14 -6.60 7.71 29.71
CA LEU A 14 -7.78 8.54 29.62
C LEU A 14 -8.68 8.29 30.84
N ASN A 15 -8.86 9.34 31.65
CA ASN A 15 -9.77 9.33 32.78
C ASN A 15 -10.94 10.25 32.47
N VAL A 16 -12.13 9.70 32.38
CA VAL A 16 -13.37 10.42 32.05
C VAL A 16 -14.22 10.55 33.29
N SER A 17 -14.68 11.77 33.58
CA SER A 17 -15.60 12.06 34.69
C SER A 17 -17.05 11.87 34.25
N GLU A 18 -17.94 11.57 35.20
CA GLU A 18 -19.39 11.57 34.96
C GLU A 18 -19.96 12.98 34.74
N LYS A 19 -19.23 14.03 35.13
CA LYS A 19 -19.62 15.42 34.92
C LYS A 19 -19.46 15.78 33.45
N THR A 20 -20.54 16.19 32.82
CA THR A 20 -20.54 16.73 31.46
C THR A 20 -20.78 18.25 31.49
N PHE A 21 -20.21 18.95 30.55
CA PHE A 21 -20.44 20.37 30.34
C PHE A 21 -20.76 20.64 28.87
N ALA A 22 -21.67 21.60 28.66
CA ALA A 22 -22.05 22.02 27.33
C ALA A 22 -21.10 23.11 26.86
N LEU A 23 -20.59 22.96 25.63
CA LEU A 23 -19.81 24.00 24.93
C LEU A 23 -20.74 25.03 24.24
N GLY A 24 -22.05 24.82 24.36
CA GLY A 24 -23.08 25.65 23.71
C GLY A 24 -23.07 25.47 22.19
N SER A 25 -23.62 26.47 21.49
CA SER A 25 -23.25 26.65 20.08
C SER A 25 -21.80 27.11 20.07
N PHE A 26 -20.87 26.25 19.65
CA PHE A 26 -19.43 26.47 19.71
C PHE A 26 -19.01 27.66 18.81
N GLY A 27 -19.44 28.87 19.16
CA GLY A 27 -19.30 30.04 18.33
C GLY A 27 -18.15 30.98 18.68
N ALA A 28 -17.57 30.84 19.89
CA ALA A 28 -16.46 31.70 20.30
C ALA A 28 -15.51 31.00 21.29
N VAL A 29 -14.22 31.24 21.14
CA VAL A 29 -13.14 30.71 21.98
C VAL A 29 -12.12 31.80 22.30
N SER A 30 -11.64 31.83 23.54
CA SER A 30 -10.48 32.62 23.94
C SER A 30 -9.24 31.70 23.97
N TYR A 31 -8.12 32.16 23.38
CA TYR A 31 -6.88 31.41 23.37
C TYR A 31 -5.87 31.98 24.35
N ARG A 32 -5.18 31.09 25.08
CA ARG A 32 -4.03 31.42 25.90
C ARG A 32 -2.84 30.58 25.47
N ILE A 33 -1.74 31.25 25.10
CA ILE A 33 -0.51 30.59 24.66
C ILE A 33 0.57 30.86 25.69
N ALA A 34 1.02 29.79 26.37
CA ALA A 34 2.05 29.86 27.41
C ALA A 34 3.41 29.29 26.89
N GLN A 35 3.97 29.97 25.90
CA GLN A 35 5.21 29.53 25.22
C GLN A 35 6.45 29.72 26.07
N SER A 36 6.43 30.58 27.11
CA SER A 36 7.58 30.86 27.98
C SER A 36 8.11 29.63 28.75
N LYS A 37 7.34 28.56 28.83
CA LYS A 37 7.74 27.29 29.45
C LYS A 37 8.26 26.24 28.45
N ALA A 38 8.22 26.55 27.15
CA ALA A 38 8.58 25.61 26.09
C ALA A 38 9.98 25.90 25.55
N HIS A 39 10.78 24.85 25.37
CA HIS A 39 12.05 24.91 24.65
C HIS A 39 11.87 24.67 23.12
N PHE A 40 10.65 24.68 22.64
CA PHE A 40 10.23 24.41 21.28
C PHE A 40 9.07 25.34 20.88
N SER A 41 8.80 25.46 19.57
CA SER A 41 7.75 26.33 19.06
C SER A 41 6.35 25.72 19.22
N LEU A 42 5.39 26.54 19.69
CA LEU A 42 3.96 26.21 19.70
C LEU A 42 3.21 26.83 18.52
N GLU A 43 3.90 27.57 17.66
CA GLU A 43 3.28 28.39 16.62
C GLU A 43 2.47 27.56 15.61
N LYS A 44 3.06 26.50 15.06
CA LYS A 44 2.37 25.62 14.08
C LYS A 44 1.10 25.00 14.65
N ALA A 45 1.19 24.46 15.87
CA ALA A 45 0.04 23.86 16.54
C ALA A 45 -1.06 24.91 16.83
N THR A 46 -0.65 26.12 17.25
CA THR A 46 -1.57 27.23 17.51
C THR A 46 -2.29 27.68 16.24
N ASN A 47 -1.55 27.88 15.15
CA ASN A 47 -2.11 28.28 13.87
C ASN A 47 -3.09 27.23 13.34
N ARG A 48 -2.72 25.95 13.40
CA ARG A 48 -3.62 24.85 13.04
C ARG A 48 -4.86 24.83 13.90
N LEU A 49 -4.75 24.93 15.21
CA LEU A 49 -5.88 24.93 16.13
C LEU A 49 -6.90 26.02 15.76
N LYS A 50 -6.41 27.25 15.56
CA LYS A 50 -7.26 28.40 15.20
C LYS A 50 -7.95 28.22 13.84
N ALA A 51 -7.19 27.77 12.84
CA ALA A 51 -7.70 27.55 11.49
C ALA A 51 -8.78 26.46 11.48
N GLU A 52 -8.50 25.29 12.04
CA GLU A 52 -9.41 24.15 12.06
C GLU A 52 -10.69 24.40 12.87
N LEU A 53 -10.58 25.11 14.03
CA LEU A 53 -11.77 25.47 14.81
C LEU A 53 -12.66 26.45 14.07
N LYS A 54 -12.07 27.38 13.32
CA LYS A 54 -12.82 28.31 12.49
C LYS A 54 -13.47 27.60 11.30
N GLU A 55 -12.72 26.78 10.59
CA GLU A 55 -13.19 26.13 9.37
C GLU A 55 -14.23 25.04 9.64
N ARG A 56 -13.94 24.14 10.60
CA ARG A 56 -14.83 23.00 10.89
C ARG A 56 -16.04 23.36 11.74
N PHE A 57 -15.90 24.35 12.63
CA PHE A 57 -16.93 24.65 13.64
C PHE A 57 -17.44 26.09 13.60
N GLY A 58 -16.96 26.92 12.67
CA GLY A 58 -17.34 28.33 12.60
C GLY A 58 -16.92 29.14 13.83
N CYS A 59 -15.93 28.67 14.58
CA CYS A 59 -15.56 29.27 15.86
C CYS A 59 -14.72 30.52 15.68
N GLU A 60 -15.17 31.64 16.33
CA GLU A 60 -14.45 32.93 16.32
C GLU A 60 -13.57 33.10 17.56
N GLU A 61 -12.42 33.75 17.40
CA GLU A 61 -11.59 34.17 18.53
C GLU A 61 -12.19 35.41 19.21
N LYS A 62 -12.55 35.32 20.51
CA LYS A 62 -13.07 36.41 21.32
C LYS A 62 -12.42 36.40 22.69
N ALA A 63 -11.90 37.54 23.13
CA ALA A 63 -11.16 37.66 24.38
C ALA A 63 -12.00 37.36 25.63
N ASP A 64 -13.33 37.59 25.55
CA ASP A 64 -14.31 37.38 26.61
C ASP A 64 -15.15 36.09 26.44
N ALA A 65 -14.70 35.17 25.57
CA ALA A 65 -15.40 33.91 25.39
C ALA A 65 -15.41 33.07 26.67
N SER A 66 -16.55 32.40 26.91
CA SER A 66 -16.76 31.54 28.09
C SER A 66 -15.85 30.27 28.05
N LEU A 67 -15.45 29.81 26.84
CA LEU A 67 -14.52 28.74 26.68
C LEU A 67 -13.10 29.27 26.45
N VAL A 68 -12.17 28.87 27.28
CA VAL A 68 -10.75 29.20 27.15
C VAL A 68 -9.97 27.97 26.76
N ILE A 69 -9.28 28.00 25.63
CA ILE A 69 -8.33 26.95 25.24
C ILE A 69 -6.92 27.45 25.48
N THR A 70 -6.19 26.73 26.33
CA THR A 70 -4.78 27.03 26.64
C THR A 70 -3.88 26.03 25.94
N LEU A 71 -2.89 26.51 25.18
CA LEU A 71 -1.79 25.68 24.65
C LEU A 71 -0.50 26.09 25.36
N GLU A 72 0.14 25.14 26.02
CA GLU A 72 1.35 25.40 26.82
C GLU A 72 2.42 24.35 26.60
N GLY A 73 3.71 24.73 26.75
CA GLY A 73 4.82 23.83 26.88
C GLY A 73 4.93 23.33 28.33
N ALA A 74 5.20 22.05 28.52
CA ALA A 74 5.36 21.41 29.82
C ALA A 74 6.50 20.39 29.79
N GLU A 75 7.02 20.03 30.97
CA GLU A 75 7.96 18.92 31.10
C GLU A 75 7.19 17.59 31.04
N ALA A 76 7.77 16.60 30.36
CA ALA A 76 7.17 15.27 30.28
C ALA A 76 7.20 14.58 31.65
N PRO A 77 6.10 13.98 32.11
CA PRO A 77 6.09 13.14 33.31
C PRO A 77 7.05 11.95 33.16
N ALA A 78 7.56 11.46 34.30
CA ALA A 78 8.41 10.27 34.32
C ALA A 78 7.69 9.07 33.68
N GLY A 79 8.40 8.31 32.84
CA GLY A 79 7.89 7.13 32.15
C GLY A 79 7.20 7.41 30.81
N VAL A 80 7.13 8.68 30.38
CA VAL A 80 6.69 9.02 29.00
C VAL A 80 7.79 8.59 28.03
N LYS A 81 7.43 7.75 27.07
CA LYS A 81 8.29 7.40 25.94
C LYS A 81 8.16 8.48 24.86
N ASN A 82 9.23 8.69 24.07
CA ASN A 82 9.24 9.66 22.98
C ASN A 82 8.63 11.02 23.39
N PRO A 83 9.17 11.69 24.42
CA PRO A 83 8.54 12.86 25.04
C PRO A 83 8.34 14.03 24.07
N ASP A 84 9.18 14.17 23.05
CA ASP A 84 9.03 15.17 21.97
C ASP A 84 7.67 15.06 21.23
N GLN A 85 7.05 13.88 21.25
CA GLN A 85 5.76 13.59 20.65
C GLN A 85 4.63 13.48 21.69
N GLY A 86 4.95 13.59 22.98
CA GLY A 86 4.01 13.42 24.07
C GLY A 86 3.24 14.70 24.43
N TYR A 87 2.06 14.53 25.00
CA TYR A 87 1.18 15.62 25.43
C TYR A 87 0.18 15.16 26.48
N ALA A 88 -0.45 16.14 27.16
CA ALA A 88 -1.59 15.93 28.03
C ALA A 88 -2.73 16.88 27.65
N ILE A 89 -3.98 16.45 27.85
CA ILE A 89 -5.16 17.29 27.70
C ILE A 89 -5.99 17.18 28.97
N ARG A 90 -6.35 18.34 29.54
CA ARG A 90 -7.34 18.45 30.60
C ARG A 90 -8.53 19.27 30.12
N ALA A 91 -9.73 18.74 30.24
CA ALA A 91 -10.95 19.43 29.90
C ALA A 91 -11.87 19.51 31.13
N GLU A 92 -12.29 20.70 31.46
CA GLU A 92 -13.26 21.04 32.52
C GLU A 92 -14.15 22.17 32.04
N GLU A 93 -15.24 22.44 32.76
CA GLU A 93 -16.21 23.47 32.38
C GLU A 93 -15.52 24.82 32.11
N GLY A 94 -15.72 25.36 30.91
CA GLY A 94 -15.16 26.63 30.46
C GLY A 94 -13.66 26.62 30.15
N LYS A 95 -12.95 25.46 30.28
CA LYS A 95 -11.52 25.43 30.07
C LYS A 95 -11.00 24.12 29.49
N ILE A 96 -10.17 24.22 28.47
CA ILE A 96 -9.41 23.09 27.90
C ILE A 96 -7.92 23.48 27.91
N VAL A 97 -7.07 22.63 28.47
CA VAL A 97 -5.61 22.83 28.52
C VAL A 97 -4.93 21.75 27.71
N LEU A 98 -4.13 22.13 26.73
CA LEU A 98 -3.25 21.27 25.94
C LEU A 98 -1.82 21.52 26.42
N SER A 99 -1.24 20.57 27.16
CA SER A 99 0.13 20.64 27.67
C SER A 99 1.03 19.75 26.83
N ALA A 100 1.91 20.34 26.00
CA ALA A 100 2.79 19.62 25.09
C ALA A 100 4.18 19.44 25.70
N PHE A 101 4.82 18.31 25.44
CA PHE A 101 6.18 18.02 25.90
C PHE A 101 7.23 18.23 24.79
N GLY A 102 6.80 18.43 23.55
CA GLY A 102 7.58 18.79 22.38
C GLY A 102 6.73 19.39 21.27
N GLU A 103 7.36 19.87 20.19
CA GLU A 103 6.66 20.50 19.06
C GLU A 103 5.66 19.53 18.40
N ALA A 104 6.08 18.28 18.15
CA ALA A 104 5.19 17.24 17.61
C ALA A 104 4.05 16.91 18.58
N GLY A 105 4.33 16.85 19.88
CA GLY A 105 3.30 16.66 20.92
C GLY A 105 2.24 17.76 20.92
N ALA A 106 2.63 19.03 20.69
CA ALA A 106 1.68 20.13 20.55
C ALA A 106 0.75 19.93 19.35
N TYR A 107 1.31 19.49 18.23
CA TYR A 107 0.53 19.22 17.00
C TYR A 107 -0.44 18.05 17.20
N TYR A 108 0.00 16.98 17.86
CA TYR A 108 -0.83 15.81 18.18
C TYR A 108 -1.91 16.09 19.22
N ALA A 109 -1.65 16.98 20.18
CA ALA A 109 -2.67 17.45 21.13
C ALA A 109 -3.83 18.14 20.40
N VAL A 110 -3.51 18.98 19.39
CA VAL A 110 -4.53 19.61 18.52
C VAL A 110 -5.30 18.56 17.74
N THR A 111 -4.61 17.56 17.13
CA THR A 111 -5.28 16.47 16.42
C THR A 111 -6.29 15.75 17.32
N THR A 112 -5.88 15.40 18.55
CA THR A 112 -6.76 14.72 19.51
C THR A 112 -7.95 15.61 19.93
N LEU A 113 -7.71 16.88 20.18
CA LEU A 113 -8.80 17.81 20.51
C LEU A 113 -9.84 17.87 19.38
N LEU A 114 -9.38 17.99 18.12
CA LEU A 114 -10.28 18.02 16.96
C LEU A 114 -11.08 16.73 16.76
N GLN A 115 -10.50 15.57 17.11
CA GLN A 115 -11.21 14.29 17.09
C GLN A 115 -12.29 14.18 18.18
N ILE A 116 -12.03 14.76 19.33
CA ILE A 116 -12.97 14.80 20.48
C ILE A 116 -14.15 15.71 20.22
N LEU A 117 -13.90 16.87 19.59
CA LEU A 117 -14.89 17.88 19.29
C LEU A 117 -15.77 17.45 18.11
N LYS A 118 -16.79 16.65 18.39
CA LYS A 118 -17.85 16.32 17.40
C LYS A 118 -19.18 16.88 17.90
N ALA A 119 -19.93 17.48 16.98
CA ALA A 119 -21.31 17.86 17.26
C ALA A 119 -22.18 16.60 17.32
N GLU A 120 -22.98 16.48 18.35
CA GLU A 120 -24.06 15.51 18.46
C GLU A 120 -25.38 16.32 18.50
N ASP A 121 -26.25 16.13 17.51
CA ASP A 121 -27.53 16.82 17.38
C ASP A 121 -27.42 18.39 17.44
N GLY A 122 -26.35 18.94 16.89
CA GLY A 122 -26.10 20.39 16.85
C GLY A 122 -25.63 21.01 18.18
N ALA A 123 -25.42 20.19 19.22
CA ALA A 123 -24.87 20.62 20.50
C ALA A 123 -23.51 19.95 20.75
N PHE A 124 -22.56 20.73 21.30
CA PHE A 124 -21.29 20.21 21.76
C PHE A 124 -21.34 19.97 23.26
N THR A 125 -21.33 18.72 23.66
CA THR A 125 -21.24 18.33 25.05
C THR A 125 -20.01 17.48 25.27
N LEU A 126 -19.16 17.84 26.23
CA LEU A 126 -17.99 17.06 26.61
C LEU A 126 -18.08 16.61 28.07
N PRO A 127 -17.64 15.39 28.42
CA PRO A 127 -17.34 15.07 29.80
C PRO A 127 -16.07 15.80 30.23
N ALA A 128 -15.92 16.08 31.52
CA ALA A 128 -14.63 16.48 32.03
C ALA A 128 -13.67 15.27 31.99
N PHE A 129 -12.42 15.49 31.52
CA PHE A 129 -11.45 14.40 31.39
C PHE A 129 -10.00 14.88 31.58
N ASP A 130 -9.17 13.92 31.95
CA ASP A 130 -7.70 14.03 31.92
C ASP A 130 -7.14 12.97 30.98
N LEU A 131 -6.30 13.39 30.02
CA LEU A 131 -5.64 12.53 29.07
C LEU A 131 -4.13 12.75 29.13
N LEU A 132 -3.34 11.66 29.12
CA LEU A 132 -1.91 11.66 28.91
C LEU A 132 -1.61 10.72 27.75
N ASP A 133 -0.86 11.22 26.74
CA ASP A 133 -0.65 10.46 25.51
C ASP A 133 0.75 10.67 24.94
N TYR A 134 1.28 9.60 24.33
CA TYR A 134 2.57 9.54 23.66
C TYR A 134 2.69 8.24 22.86
N PRO A 135 3.48 8.17 21.78
CA PRO A 135 3.65 6.95 21.02
C PRO A 135 4.63 5.97 21.65
N ASP A 136 4.36 4.67 21.49
CA ASP A 136 5.30 3.60 21.80
C ASP A 136 6.44 3.53 20.79
N LEU A 137 6.15 3.58 19.47
CA LEU A 137 7.15 3.63 18.40
C LEU A 137 7.43 5.08 17.99
N GLN A 138 8.72 5.43 17.91
CA GLN A 138 9.14 6.80 17.59
C GLN A 138 8.74 7.24 16.18
N LYS A 139 8.92 6.35 15.18
CA LYS A 139 8.65 6.61 13.78
C LYS A 139 7.53 5.69 13.28
N ARG A 140 6.54 6.26 12.63
CA ARG A 140 5.34 5.56 12.18
C ARG A 140 4.90 6.12 10.84
N GLY A 141 4.62 5.28 9.88
CA GLY A 141 4.18 5.76 8.59
C GLY A 141 4.10 4.71 7.52
N HIS A 142 4.18 5.18 6.29
CA HIS A 142 3.99 4.38 5.09
C HIS A 142 5.16 4.49 4.13
N PHE A 143 5.44 3.39 3.47
CA PHE A 143 6.12 3.36 2.19
C PHE A 143 5.05 3.28 1.11
N VAL A 144 4.95 4.28 0.26
CA VAL A 144 4.00 4.30 -0.85
C VAL A 144 4.75 4.00 -2.15
N GLU A 145 4.42 2.86 -2.71
CA GLU A 145 4.92 2.46 -4.01
C GLU A 145 4.15 3.21 -5.11
N THR A 146 4.88 3.85 -5.99
CA THR A 146 4.31 4.67 -7.05
C THR A 146 3.90 3.86 -8.28
N ARG A 147 3.01 2.89 -8.07
CA ARG A 147 2.35 2.11 -9.11
C ARG A 147 0.90 1.83 -8.70
N PHE A 148 0.13 1.15 -9.51
CA PHE A 148 -1.28 0.82 -9.30
C PHE A 148 -2.22 2.03 -9.20
N GLY A 149 -1.81 3.15 -9.79
CA GLY A 149 -2.55 4.41 -9.79
C GLY A 149 -1.81 5.54 -9.08
N THR A 150 -1.05 5.27 -8.02
CA THR A 150 -0.29 6.30 -7.30
C THR A 150 0.78 7.01 -8.18
N ASP A 151 1.16 6.38 -9.28
CA ASP A 151 1.97 6.97 -10.36
C ASP A 151 1.25 8.13 -11.10
N LEU A 152 -0.06 8.26 -10.95
CA LEU A 152 -0.88 9.32 -11.54
C LEU A 152 -1.31 10.40 -10.54
N MET A 153 -0.87 10.32 -9.29
CA MET A 153 -1.21 11.29 -8.24
C MET A 153 -0.64 12.68 -8.55
N GLU A 154 -1.49 13.66 -8.43
CA GLU A 154 -1.13 15.07 -8.41
C GLU A 154 -0.64 15.50 -7.01
N LEU A 155 -0.08 16.70 -6.88
CA LEU A 155 0.37 17.22 -5.58
C LEU A 155 -0.74 17.22 -4.53
N GLU A 156 -1.95 17.58 -4.91
CA GLU A 156 -3.09 17.62 -3.97
C GLU A 156 -3.48 16.22 -3.47
N ASP A 157 -3.35 15.17 -4.30
CA ASP A 157 -3.57 13.80 -3.85
C ASP A 157 -2.54 13.37 -2.81
N TRP A 158 -1.25 13.71 -3.05
CA TRP A 158 -0.19 13.46 -2.08
C TRP A 158 -0.36 14.25 -0.77
N LYS A 159 -0.88 15.47 -0.83
CA LYS A 159 -1.22 16.25 0.36
C LYS A 159 -2.33 15.57 1.17
N GLN A 160 -3.34 15.00 0.53
CA GLN A 160 -4.37 14.21 1.21
C GLN A 160 -3.79 12.98 1.90
N VAL A 161 -2.78 12.31 1.32
CA VAL A 161 -2.04 11.23 1.99
C VAL A 161 -1.40 11.74 3.29
N VAL A 162 -0.69 12.86 3.22
CA VAL A 162 -0.06 13.47 4.40
C VAL A 162 -1.11 13.84 5.45
N ASP A 163 -2.23 14.44 5.07
CA ASP A 163 -3.29 14.84 5.99
C ASP A 163 -3.94 13.61 6.67
N ALA A 164 -4.19 12.54 5.91
CA ALA A 164 -4.70 11.29 6.46
C ALA A 164 -3.72 10.65 7.47
N MET A 165 -2.41 10.73 7.21
CA MET A 165 -1.38 10.28 8.16
C MET A 165 -1.35 11.13 9.43
N VAL A 166 -1.49 12.45 9.29
CA VAL A 166 -1.56 13.39 10.43
C VAL A 166 -2.77 13.09 11.32
N ASP A 167 -3.90 12.76 10.73
CA ASP A 167 -5.12 12.44 11.48
C ASP A 167 -4.97 11.21 12.38
N VAL A 168 -4.07 10.29 12.04
CA VAL A 168 -3.71 9.13 12.86
C VAL A 168 -2.32 9.25 13.51
N LYS A 169 -1.75 10.45 13.55
CA LYS A 169 -0.47 10.79 14.19
C LYS A 169 0.72 9.99 13.65
N GLU A 170 0.73 9.66 12.37
CA GLU A 170 1.89 9.12 11.68
C GLU A 170 2.82 10.23 11.18
N ASN A 171 4.13 9.94 11.09
CA ASN A 171 5.16 10.96 10.91
C ASN A 171 6.22 10.64 9.85
N GLN A 172 6.07 9.55 9.09
CA GLN A 172 6.99 9.23 7.99
C GLN A 172 6.25 8.76 6.74
N LEU A 173 6.49 9.42 5.61
CA LEU A 173 6.03 9.02 4.29
C LEU A 173 7.23 8.73 3.39
N THR A 174 7.43 7.48 3.00
CA THR A 174 8.43 7.13 1.98
C THR A 174 7.76 7.04 0.63
N VAL A 175 8.30 7.76 -0.35
CA VAL A 175 7.82 7.79 -1.73
C VAL A 175 8.84 7.07 -2.62
N SER A 176 8.39 6.05 -3.33
CA SER A 176 9.22 5.37 -4.33
C SER A 176 9.41 6.28 -5.53
N VAL A 177 10.60 6.85 -5.72
CA VAL A 177 10.91 7.74 -6.84
C VAL A 177 11.59 7.05 -8.01
N TYR A 178 12.11 5.86 -7.80
CA TYR A 178 12.62 4.97 -8.82
C TYR A 178 12.62 3.51 -8.38
N GLY A 179 12.33 2.65 -9.33
CA GLY A 179 12.35 1.20 -9.18
C GLY A 179 10.99 0.64 -8.78
N CYS A 180 10.47 -0.24 -9.58
CA CYS A 180 9.34 -1.07 -9.27
C CYS A 180 9.42 -2.36 -10.09
N TRP A 181 8.43 -3.22 -10.01
CA TRP A 181 8.38 -4.44 -10.79
C TRP A 181 8.45 -4.15 -12.28
N ASN A 182 9.41 -4.77 -12.94
CA ASN A 182 9.74 -4.54 -14.34
C ASN A 182 8.74 -5.17 -15.31
N MET A 183 7.84 -6.03 -14.86
CA MET A 183 6.94 -6.68 -15.77
C MET A 183 5.52 -6.62 -15.29
N GLN A 184 4.86 -5.66 -15.82
CA GLN A 184 3.46 -5.65 -15.57
C GLN A 184 2.76 -5.98 -16.85
N TYR A 185 2.16 -5.76 -17.55
CA TYR A 185 0.99 -6.03 -18.26
C TYR A 185 1.10 -6.05 -19.78
N ASP A 186 2.10 -5.48 -20.39
CA ASP A 186 2.03 -5.22 -21.83
C ASP A 186 3.36 -5.07 -22.55
N LYS A 187 4.35 -5.88 -22.29
CA LYS A 187 5.67 -5.80 -22.92
C LYS A 187 6.41 -4.49 -22.66
N ARG A 188 5.87 -3.58 -21.85
CA ARG A 188 6.49 -2.30 -21.56
C ARG A 188 7.13 -2.35 -20.20
N ILE A 189 8.10 -1.47 -20.06
CA ILE A 189 8.74 -1.29 -18.78
C ILE A 189 7.75 -0.66 -17.86
N SER A 190 7.63 -1.25 -16.69
CA SER A 190 6.86 -0.72 -15.59
C SER A 190 7.73 -0.07 -14.53
N GLU A 191 8.99 0.16 -14.82
CA GLU A 191 9.83 1.00 -13.98
C GLU A 191 9.51 2.45 -14.25
N TYR A 192 9.41 3.20 -13.17
CA TYR A 192 9.06 4.60 -13.20
C TYR A 192 10.16 5.42 -12.57
N VAL A 193 10.45 6.55 -13.21
CA VAL A 193 11.25 7.62 -12.62
C VAL A 193 10.32 8.80 -12.42
N PHE A 194 10.11 9.18 -11.16
CA PHE A 194 9.14 10.19 -10.76
C PHE A 194 9.74 11.57 -10.56
N LEU A 195 11.07 11.68 -10.66
CA LEU A 195 11.77 12.97 -10.54
C LEU A 195 12.47 13.31 -11.86
N PRO A 196 12.46 14.55 -12.29
CA PRO A 196 13.22 14.98 -13.44
C PRO A 196 14.71 15.11 -13.06
N PHE A 197 15.59 14.51 -13.86
CA PHE A 197 17.03 14.55 -13.67
C PHE A 197 17.71 15.29 -14.82
N LYS A 198 18.49 16.31 -14.48
CA LYS A 198 19.25 17.09 -15.46
C LYS A 198 20.41 16.26 -16.01
N GLY A 199 20.52 16.17 -17.33
CA GLY A 199 21.53 15.35 -18.02
C GLY A 199 21.13 13.86 -18.12
N TYR A 200 19.93 13.51 -17.67
CA TYR A 200 19.34 12.17 -17.73
C TYR A 200 17.87 12.25 -18.15
N GLU A 201 17.58 13.11 -19.12
CA GLU A 201 16.20 13.42 -19.57
C GLU A 201 15.51 12.24 -20.28
N ASP A 202 16.26 11.22 -20.66
CA ASP A 202 15.82 9.94 -21.21
C ASP A 202 15.26 8.98 -20.14
N LEU A 203 15.54 9.23 -18.86
CA LEU A 203 14.92 8.50 -17.74
C LEU A 203 13.44 8.87 -17.59
N LYS A 204 12.64 8.57 -18.60
CA LYS A 204 11.19 8.86 -18.63
C LYS A 204 10.42 7.60 -18.96
N THR A 205 9.38 7.38 -18.20
CA THR A 205 8.47 6.27 -18.43
C THR A 205 7.04 6.80 -18.57
N PRO A 206 6.42 6.66 -19.74
CA PRO A 206 5.03 7.05 -19.90
C PRO A 206 4.10 6.04 -19.26
N VAL A 207 2.99 6.53 -18.73
CA VAL A 207 1.89 5.72 -18.23
C VAL A 207 0.82 5.60 -19.32
N TYR A 208 0.25 4.41 -19.45
CA TYR A 208 -0.79 4.13 -20.42
C TYR A 208 -2.12 3.89 -19.72
N LYS A 209 -3.08 4.78 -19.97
CA LYS A 209 -4.47 4.62 -19.56
C LYS A 209 -5.19 3.82 -20.62
N LYS A 210 -5.61 2.62 -20.29
CA LYS A 210 -6.31 1.71 -21.21
C LYS A 210 -7.43 1.00 -20.47
N TYR A 211 -8.65 1.49 -20.58
CA TYR A 211 -9.79 0.91 -19.89
C TYR A 211 -11.12 1.34 -20.55
N TYR A 212 -12.20 0.63 -20.26
CA TYR A 212 -13.55 1.08 -20.61
C TYR A 212 -14.10 1.95 -19.48
N SER A 213 -14.66 3.10 -19.85
CA SER A 213 -15.30 4.02 -18.90
C SER A 213 -16.82 4.02 -19.09
N PRO A 214 -17.62 3.45 -18.19
CA PRO A 214 -19.08 3.58 -18.21
C PRO A 214 -19.56 5.03 -18.18
N LYS A 215 -18.88 5.93 -17.46
CA LYS A 215 -19.20 7.37 -17.44
C LYS A 215 -19.08 8.03 -18.82
N LYS A 216 -18.09 7.61 -19.61
CA LYS A 216 -17.89 8.10 -20.98
C LYS A 216 -18.66 7.29 -22.02
N GLY A 217 -19.07 6.07 -21.67
CA GLY A 217 -19.67 5.10 -22.60
C GLY A 217 -18.69 4.61 -23.66
N ASP A 218 -17.38 4.71 -23.44
CA ASP A 218 -16.35 4.43 -24.44
C ASP A 218 -15.03 3.99 -23.80
N TYR A 219 -14.10 3.53 -24.63
CA TYR A 219 -12.73 3.16 -24.23
C TYR A 219 -11.83 4.39 -24.11
N VAL A 220 -10.97 4.36 -23.12
CA VAL A 220 -9.88 5.32 -22.91
C VAL A 220 -8.57 4.65 -23.31
N PHE A 221 -7.85 5.26 -24.27
CA PHE A 221 -6.52 4.84 -24.72
C PHE A 221 -5.59 6.05 -24.74
N ASP A 222 -5.08 6.44 -23.58
CA ASP A 222 -4.23 7.60 -23.42
C ASP A 222 -2.82 7.20 -23.01
N LYS A 223 -1.83 7.98 -23.47
CA LYS A 223 -0.45 7.93 -23.02
C LYS A 223 -0.15 9.24 -22.30
N VAL A 224 0.25 9.18 -21.05
CA VAL A 224 0.49 10.34 -20.21
C VAL A 224 1.85 10.24 -19.52
N GLY A 225 2.43 11.38 -19.15
CA GLY A 225 3.55 11.42 -18.22
C GLY A 225 3.08 11.27 -16.77
N THR A 226 4.01 11.00 -15.87
CA THR A 226 3.72 11.00 -14.43
C THR A 226 3.71 12.43 -13.91
N PRO A 227 2.65 12.88 -13.19
CA PRO A 227 2.54 14.27 -12.76
C PRO A 227 3.73 14.76 -11.95
N MET A 228 4.27 13.94 -11.05
CA MET A 228 5.43 14.31 -10.24
C MET A 228 6.68 14.59 -11.09
N ALA A 229 6.94 13.80 -12.13
CA ALA A 229 8.08 14.01 -13.02
C ALA A 229 7.90 15.22 -13.95
N GLU A 230 6.65 15.48 -14.39
CA GLU A 230 6.37 16.59 -15.31
C GLU A 230 6.32 17.95 -14.62
N LYS A 231 5.77 17.99 -13.40
CA LYS A 231 5.52 19.23 -12.64
C LYS A 231 6.54 19.49 -11.53
N ASP A 232 7.37 18.49 -11.22
CA ASP A 232 8.45 18.58 -10.23
C ASP A 232 8.03 19.13 -8.86
N PHE A 233 6.98 18.57 -8.32
CA PHE A 233 6.42 19.04 -7.04
C PHE A 233 6.94 18.30 -5.80
N PHE A 234 7.93 17.41 -5.91
CA PHE A 234 8.44 16.64 -4.77
C PHE A 234 8.97 17.54 -3.62
N GLY A 235 9.61 18.66 -3.98
CA GLY A 235 10.03 19.66 -3.00
C GLY A 235 8.86 20.31 -2.25
N GLU A 236 7.77 20.61 -2.94
CA GLU A 236 6.55 21.15 -2.34
C GLU A 236 5.88 20.11 -1.42
N LEU A 237 5.84 18.85 -1.82
CA LEU A 237 5.34 17.76 -0.97
C LEU A 237 6.18 17.61 0.31
N ARG A 238 7.50 17.70 0.20
CA ARG A 238 8.40 17.67 1.37
C ARG A 238 8.14 18.85 2.31
N ALA A 239 7.97 20.04 1.78
CA ALA A 239 7.64 21.24 2.56
C ALA A 239 6.29 21.07 3.27
N TYR A 240 5.28 20.58 2.56
CA TYR A 240 3.94 20.32 3.11
C TYR A 240 3.95 19.31 4.26
N GLY A 241 4.70 18.20 4.09
CA GLY A 241 4.90 17.21 5.15
C GLY A 241 5.61 17.79 6.37
N LYS A 242 6.70 18.55 6.14
CA LYS A 242 7.46 19.20 7.22
C LYS A 242 6.61 20.13 8.09
N GLU A 243 5.73 20.92 7.47
CA GLU A 243 4.80 21.79 8.20
C GLU A 243 3.88 21.03 9.14
N ARG A 244 3.58 19.76 8.80
CA ARG A 244 2.65 18.88 9.51
C ARG A 244 3.34 17.82 10.39
N GLY A 245 4.67 17.90 10.47
CA GLY A 245 5.46 16.92 11.26
C GLY A 245 5.62 15.56 10.59
N VAL A 246 5.45 15.49 9.26
CA VAL A 246 5.66 14.28 8.45
C VAL A 246 6.94 14.43 7.65
N GLU A 247 7.91 13.53 7.89
CA GLU A 247 9.12 13.41 7.09
C GLU A 247 8.79 12.70 5.77
N VAL A 248 9.06 13.35 4.62
CA VAL A 248 8.90 12.75 3.30
C VAL A 248 10.26 12.27 2.80
N ILE A 249 10.39 10.95 2.63
CA ILE A 249 11.63 10.23 2.36
C ILE A 249 11.64 9.73 0.92
N PRO A 250 12.65 10.05 0.09
CA PRO A 250 12.79 9.44 -1.22
C PRO A 250 13.29 8.00 -1.10
N MET A 251 12.69 7.09 -1.90
CA MET A 251 13.20 5.74 -2.11
C MET A 251 13.67 5.60 -3.55
N PHE A 252 14.90 5.18 -3.73
CA PHE A 252 15.51 4.93 -5.03
C PHE A 252 16.12 3.53 -5.04
N ASN A 253 15.44 2.56 -5.67
CA ASN A 253 15.92 1.18 -5.70
C ASN A 253 17.24 1.07 -6.47
N SER A 254 18.23 0.40 -5.92
CA SER A 254 19.62 0.56 -6.34
C SER A 254 20.34 -0.73 -6.72
N LEU A 255 19.66 -1.86 -6.79
CA LEU A 255 20.21 -3.11 -7.33
C LEU A 255 19.13 -4.06 -7.83
N GLY A 256 18.14 -4.43 -7.02
CA GLY A 256 16.98 -5.19 -7.45
C GLY A 256 15.99 -4.34 -8.25
N HIS A 257 15.15 -4.97 -9.06
CA HIS A 257 14.07 -4.31 -9.83
C HIS A 257 14.52 -3.11 -10.69
N ASN A 258 15.73 -3.17 -11.21
CA ASN A 258 16.28 -2.11 -12.06
C ASN A 258 16.46 -2.63 -13.48
N THR A 259 15.70 -2.10 -14.43
CA THR A 259 15.84 -2.38 -15.87
C THR A 259 15.94 -1.10 -16.71
N LEU A 260 15.40 0.03 -16.26
CA LEU A 260 15.42 1.27 -17.03
C LEU A 260 16.83 1.83 -17.15
N ILE A 261 17.53 2.07 -16.05
CA ILE A 261 18.90 2.59 -16.07
C ILE A 261 19.84 1.60 -16.79
N PRO A 262 19.86 0.30 -16.47
CA PRO A 262 20.72 -0.67 -17.15
C PRO A 262 20.51 -0.77 -18.66
N ARG A 263 19.33 -0.46 -19.16
CA ARG A 263 19.05 -0.47 -20.61
C ARG A 263 19.44 0.82 -21.31
N LEU A 264 19.20 1.94 -20.67
CA LEU A 264 19.58 3.25 -21.24
C LEU A 264 21.08 3.48 -21.15
N TYR A 265 21.71 2.93 -20.14
CA TYR A 265 23.16 3.00 -19.88
C TYR A 265 23.75 1.58 -19.74
N PRO A 266 23.88 0.84 -20.87
CA PRO A 266 24.23 -0.60 -20.84
C PRO A 266 25.59 -0.90 -20.25
N GLU A 267 26.49 0.06 -20.15
CA GLU A 267 27.75 -0.06 -19.42
C GLU A 267 27.53 -0.34 -17.93
N THR A 268 26.46 0.17 -17.32
CA THR A 268 26.10 -0.04 -15.90
C THR A 268 25.44 -1.39 -15.65
N SER A 269 24.88 -2.01 -16.69
CA SER A 269 24.13 -3.26 -16.58
C SER A 269 24.96 -4.39 -16.01
N ALA A 270 24.33 -5.28 -15.27
CA ALA A 270 24.90 -6.60 -15.03
C ALA A 270 25.29 -7.24 -16.39
N LYS A 271 26.38 -8.01 -16.42
CA LYS A 271 26.85 -8.69 -17.62
C LYS A 271 26.52 -10.17 -17.54
N ASP A 272 26.18 -10.76 -18.68
CA ASP A 272 26.10 -12.22 -18.83
C ASP A 272 27.51 -12.87 -18.85
N GLU A 273 27.58 -14.17 -19.02
CA GLU A 273 28.83 -14.93 -19.08
C GLU A 273 29.70 -14.56 -20.28
N ASN A 274 29.10 -14.00 -21.34
CA ASN A 274 29.76 -13.56 -22.55
C ASN A 274 30.17 -12.07 -22.50
N GLY A 275 29.83 -11.38 -21.42
CA GLY A 275 30.10 -9.95 -21.25
C GLY A 275 29.04 -9.02 -21.86
N ASN A 276 27.91 -9.55 -22.35
CA ASN A 276 26.82 -8.73 -22.87
C ASN A 276 25.99 -8.15 -21.72
N PRO A 277 25.42 -6.94 -21.91
CA PRO A 277 24.50 -6.35 -20.95
C PRO A 277 23.25 -7.22 -20.76
N ALA A 278 22.93 -7.53 -19.51
CA ALA A 278 21.72 -8.28 -19.14
C ALA A 278 20.45 -7.39 -19.15
N ASN A 279 20.61 -6.07 -19.29
CA ASN A 279 19.54 -5.06 -19.25
C ASN A 279 18.76 -5.07 -17.91
N THR A 280 19.33 -5.64 -16.87
CA THR A 280 18.79 -5.67 -15.51
C THR A 280 19.92 -5.76 -14.49
N GLY A 281 19.68 -5.27 -13.27
CA GLY A 281 20.70 -5.20 -12.23
C GLY A 281 21.89 -4.34 -12.62
N PHE A 282 22.83 -4.19 -11.73
CA PHE A 282 24.03 -3.38 -11.96
C PHE A 282 25.31 -4.19 -11.89
N CYS A 283 26.29 -3.82 -12.71
CA CYS A 283 27.69 -4.28 -12.54
C CYS A 283 28.33 -3.44 -11.41
N THR A 284 28.47 -4.01 -10.24
CA THR A 284 29.05 -3.33 -9.07
C THR A 284 30.57 -3.14 -9.16
N ALA A 285 31.22 -3.78 -10.14
CA ALA A 285 32.63 -3.56 -10.47
C ALA A 285 32.86 -2.41 -11.48
N GLU A 286 31.80 -1.95 -12.13
CA GLU A 286 31.88 -0.90 -13.14
C GLU A 286 31.81 0.49 -12.49
N PRO A 287 32.85 1.33 -12.62
CA PRO A 287 32.83 2.68 -12.03
C PRO A 287 31.64 3.54 -12.50
N LYS A 288 31.23 3.39 -13.77
CA LYS A 288 30.12 4.15 -14.36
C LYS A 288 28.79 3.91 -13.63
N THR A 289 28.59 2.74 -13.05
CA THR A 289 27.44 2.43 -12.18
C THR A 289 27.32 3.45 -11.05
N TYR A 290 28.42 3.71 -10.36
CA TYR A 290 28.42 4.64 -9.24
C TYR A 290 28.43 6.10 -9.66
N GLU A 291 29.08 6.40 -10.79
CA GLU A 291 29.02 7.75 -11.37
C GLU A 291 27.58 8.16 -11.63
N ILE A 292 26.76 7.28 -12.23
CA ILE A 292 25.37 7.56 -12.53
C ILE A 292 24.53 7.55 -11.24
N LEU A 293 24.60 6.49 -10.42
CA LEU A 293 23.79 6.41 -9.20
C LEU A 293 24.06 7.58 -8.26
N PHE A 294 25.33 7.96 -8.05
CA PHE A 294 25.68 9.09 -7.19
C PHE A 294 25.24 10.43 -7.78
N ALA A 295 25.34 10.61 -9.09
CA ALA A 295 24.84 11.81 -9.74
C ALA A 295 23.31 11.97 -9.57
N LEU A 296 22.55 10.87 -9.62
CA LEU A 296 21.12 10.90 -9.39
C LEU A 296 20.78 11.16 -7.92
N TYR A 297 21.48 10.52 -6.97
CA TYR A 297 21.32 10.79 -5.55
C TYR A 297 21.66 12.24 -5.19
N ASP A 298 22.76 12.75 -5.71
CA ASP A 298 23.20 14.12 -5.48
C ASP A 298 22.17 15.11 -5.98
N GLN A 299 21.58 14.87 -7.17
CA GLN A 299 20.52 15.74 -7.67
C GLN A 299 19.26 15.70 -6.77
N ILE A 300 18.90 14.56 -6.20
CA ILE A 300 17.79 14.47 -5.23
C ILE A 300 18.12 15.32 -3.99
N ILE A 301 19.31 15.14 -3.44
CA ILE A 301 19.73 15.87 -2.24
C ILE A 301 19.86 17.37 -2.52
N ASP A 302 20.59 17.77 -3.56
CA ASP A 302 20.85 19.18 -3.87
C ASP A 302 19.58 19.96 -4.22
N ARG A 303 18.61 19.30 -4.84
CA ARG A 303 17.40 19.94 -5.34
C ARG A 303 16.30 20.04 -4.30
N TYR A 304 16.16 19.02 -3.44
CA TYR A 304 15.02 18.91 -2.54
C TYR A 304 15.38 19.03 -1.07
N SER A 305 16.65 19.09 -0.71
CA SER A 305 17.11 19.37 0.64
C SER A 305 17.24 20.88 0.85
N THR A 306 16.70 21.39 1.95
CA THR A 306 16.87 22.78 2.34
C THR A 306 17.43 22.84 3.76
N PRO A 307 18.04 23.97 4.19
CA PRO A 307 18.54 24.09 5.57
C PRO A 307 17.49 23.78 6.62
N ASP A 308 16.23 24.17 6.37
CA ASP A 308 15.11 23.95 7.31
C ASP A 308 14.45 22.58 7.15
N ASN A 309 14.69 21.89 6.02
CA ASN A 309 14.13 20.58 5.71
C ASN A 309 15.17 19.71 4.98
N PRO A 310 16.27 19.34 5.65
CA PRO A 310 17.29 18.49 5.03
C PRO A 310 16.73 17.09 4.74
N ILE A 311 17.28 16.41 3.74
CA ILE A 311 17.04 14.97 3.52
C ILE A 311 17.96 14.21 4.48
N GLU A 312 17.43 13.84 5.64
CA GLU A 312 18.14 13.08 6.67
C GLU A 312 17.93 11.57 6.57
N SER A 313 16.87 11.15 5.86
CA SER A 313 16.56 9.75 5.60
C SER A 313 16.47 9.48 4.09
N PHE A 314 16.96 8.32 3.67
CA PHE A 314 16.92 7.86 2.28
C PHE A 314 16.70 6.35 2.26
N ASP A 315 15.93 5.84 1.29
CA ASP A 315 15.71 4.40 1.13
C ASP A 315 16.34 3.94 -0.19
N ILE A 316 17.23 2.96 -0.12
CA ILE A 316 17.94 2.40 -1.28
C ILE A 316 17.28 1.12 -1.82
N GLY A 317 16.20 0.65 -1.21
CA GLY A 317 15.48 -0.55 -1.60
C GLY A 317 16.33 -1.82 -1.46
N MET A 318 16.80 -2.37 -2.58
CA MET A 318 17.68 -3.53 -2.69
C MET A 318 17.02 -4.86 -2.33
N ASP A 319 15.71 -5.00 -2.59
CA ASP A 319 14.97 -6.23 -2.43
C ASP A 319 15.05 -7.14 -3.67
N GLU A 320 14.77 -8.42 -3.45
CA GLU A 320 14.47 -9.44 -4.46
C GLU A 320 15.42 -9.47 -5.66
N ILE A 321 16.72 -9.43 -5.43
CA ILE A 321 17.70 -9.52 -6.53
C ILE A 321 17.67 -10.92 -7.11
N ARG A 322 16.98 -11.08 -8.20
CA ARG A 322 16.70 -12.36 -8.87
C ARG A 322 16.75 -12.19 -10.39
N ASN A 323 16.54 -13.31 -11.09
CA ASN A 323 16.38 -13.26 -12.54
C ASN A 323 15.12 -12.49 -12.88
N GLU A 324 15.26 -11.43 -13.65
CA GLU A 324 14.18 -10.57 -14.09
C GLU A 324 13.91 -10.75 -15.58
N PHE A 325 12.67 -10.51 -15.98
CA PHE A 325 12.36 -10.44 -17.39
C PHE A 325 13.04 -9.22 -17.98
N ALA A 326 13.86 -9.44 -19.01
CA ALA A 326 14.29 -8.33 -19.82
C ALA A 326 13.07 -7.73 -20.50
N VAL A 327 12.89 -6.46 -20.34
CA VAL A 327 11.84 -5.76 -21.05
C VAL A 327 12.36 -5.40 -22.44
N ASP A 328 12.80 -6.40 -23.14
CA ASP A 328 13.09 -6.30 -24.57
C ASP A 328 11.82 -6.67 -25.33
N PRO A 329 11.24 -5.77 -26.12
CA PRO A 329 10.11 -6.10 -26.98
C PRO A 329 10.36 -7.27 -27.93
N ALA A 330 11.63 -7.55 -28.24
CA ALA A 330 12.02 -8.67 -29.11
C ALA A 330 12.09 -10.01 -28.35
N ASP A 331 12.35 -9.98 -27.04
CA ASP A 331 12.46 -11.20 -26.21
C ASP A 331 11.94 -10.96 -24.79
N ILE A 332 10.63 -10.94 -24.67
CA ILE A 332 9.90 -10.71 -23.41
C ILE A 332 9.81 -11.94 -22.52
N THR A 333 10.21 -13.10 -23.01
CA THR A 333 10.08 -14.38 -22.32
C THR A 333 11.32 -14.77 -21.56
N HIS A 334 12.45 -14.20 -21.93
CA HIS A 334 13.73 -14.51 -21.33
C HIS A 334 13.92 -13.79 -20.00
N ARG A 335 14.33 -14.54 -18.98
CA ARG A 335 14.72 -13.98 -17.69
C ARG A 335 16.22 -13.82 -17.64
N HIS A 336 16.65 -12.58 -17.47
CA HIS A 336 18.05 -12.25 -17.37
C HIS A 336 18.51 -12.26 -15.91
N ASN A 337 19.75 -12.71 -15.70
CA ASN A 337 20.36 -12.73 -14.38
C ASN A 337 20.76 -11.31 -13.95
N ALA A 338 20.18 -10.82 -12.84
CA ALA A 338 20.55 -9.53 -12.27
C ALA A 338 21.92 -9.54 -11.57
N TRP A 339 22.49 -10.73 -11.32
CA TRP A 339 23.84 -10.87 -10.79
C TRP A 339 24.87 -10.85 -11.88
N CYS A 340 25.72 -9.83 -11.88
CA CYS A 340 26.75 -9.63 -12.90
C CYS A 340 27.76 -10.78 -12.97
N GLN A 341 28.02 -11.31 -14.17
CA GLN A 341 28.99 -12.36 -14.47
C GLN A 341 30.28 -11.83 -15.11
N CYS A 342 30.56 -10.54 -14.99
CA CYS A 342 31.85 -10.00 -15.48
C CYS A 342 33.05 -10.63 -14.77
N PRO A 343 34.27 -10.55 -15.33
CA PRO A 343 35.47 -11.19 -14.77
C PRO A 343 35.78 -10.84 -13.31
N ILE A 344 35.31 -9.70 -12.82
CA ILE A 344 35.50 -9.27 -11.43
C ILE A 344 34.36 -9.82 -10.54
N CYS A 345 33.09 -9.58 -10.92
CA CYS A 345 31.94 -9.95 -10.11
C CYS A 345 31.80 -11.47 -9.94
N ARG A 346 32.05 -12.28 -10.99
CA ARG A 346 31.93 -13.74 -10.91
C ARG A 346 32.90 -14.42 -9.91
N ASN A 347 33.93 -13.68 -9.48
CA ASN A 347 34.90 -14.17 -8.49
C ASN A 347 34.52 -13.81 -7.05
N LYS A 348 33.38 -13.17 -6.84
CA LYS A 348 32.83 -12.81 -5.53
C LYS A 348 31.53 -13.58 -5.27
N SER A 349 31.24 -13.84 -4.01
CA SER A 349 29.93 -14.32 -3.62
C SER A 349 28.86 -13.26 -3.85
N ARG A 350 27.59 -13.67 -3.97
CA ARG A 350 26.47 -12.73 -4.09
C ARG A 350 26.36 -11.83 -2.88
N GLN A 351 26.63 -12.36 -1.69
CA GLN A 351 26.65 -11.63 -0.42
C GLN A 351 27.73 -10.55 -0.40
N GLU A 352 28.96 -10.87 -0.83
CA GLU A 352 30.03 -9.88 -0.94
C GLU A 352 29.65 -8.73 -1.91
N ILE A 353 29.11 -9.07 -3.09
CA ILE A 353 28.64 -8.06 -4.06
C ILE A 353 27.59 -7.17 -3.41
N PHE A 354 26.59 -7.77 -2.76
CA PHE A 354 25.45 -7.08 -2.18
C PHE A 354 25.87 -6.15 -1.05
N PHE A 355 26.62 -6.64 -0.07
CA PHE A 355 26.97 -5.85 1.11
C PHE A 355 28.03 -4.78 0.81
N GLU A 356 28.99 -5.04 -0.06
CA GLU A 356 29.93 -4.01 -0.53
C GLU A 356 29.19 -2.90 -1.29
N HIS A 357 28.23 -3.27 -2.13
CA HIS A 357 27.41 -2.29 -2.86
C HIS A 357 26.59 -1.44 -1.91
N ALA A 358 25.84 -2.07 -1.00
CA ALA A 358 25.05 -1.37 0.03
C ALA A 358 25.91 -0.41 0.85
N ALA A 359 27.04 -0.87 1.36
CA ALA A 359 27.95 -0.02 2.15
C ALA A 359 28.51 1.17 1.34
N LYS A 360 28.78 0.98 0.05
CA LYS A 360 29.26 2.04 -0.84
C LYS A 360 28.20 3.10 -1.10
N LEU A 361 26.95 2.69 -1.32
CA LEU A 361 25.82 3.62 -1.47
C LEU A 361 25.55 4.39 -0.18
N MET A 362 25.49 3.69 0.97
CA MET A 362 25.28 4.30 2.28
C MET A 362 26.39 5.29 2.66
N LYS A 363 27.64 4.95 2.36
CA LYS A 363 28.79 5.84 2.60
C LYS A 363 28.66 7.13 1.79
N HIS A 364 28.25 7.05 0.53
CA HIS A 364 28.03 8.25 -0.30
C HIS A 364 26.89 9.10 0.28
N LEU A 365 25.73 8.53 0.54
CA LEU A 365 24.58 9.23 1.12
C LEU A 365 24.93 9.87 2.47
N HIS A 366 25.64 9.15 3.32
CA HIS A 366 26.08 9.67 4.61
C HIS A 366 27.04 10.86 4.47
N SER A 367 27.95 10.81 3.49
CA SER A 367 28.85 11.95 3.17
C SER A 367 28.10 13.20 2.70
N ARG A 368 26.86 13.03 2.21
CA ARG A 368 25.94 14.09 1.78
C ARG A 368 24.99 14.57 2.88
N GLY A 369 25.16 14.08 4.12
CA GLY A 369 24.38 14.49 5.28
C GLY A 369 23.18 13.59 5.62
N VAL A 370 22.96 12.48 4.89
CA VAL A 370 21.93 11.52 5.24
C VAL A 370 22.34 10.78 6.50
N LYS A 371 21.45 10.76 7.50
CA LYS A 371 21.67 10.14 8.82
C LYS A 371 21.13 8.71 8.89
N THR A 372 20.09 8.40 8.12
CA THR A 372 19.46 7.08 8.10
C THR A 372 19.28 6.59 6.67
N VAL A 373 19.83 5.43 6.36
CA VAL A 373 19.63 4.78 5.06
C VAL A 373 18.88 3.46 5.29
N TYR A 374 17.68 3.39 4.74
CA TYR A 374 16.82 2.19 4.80
C TYR A 374 17.16 1.23 3.67
N MET A 375 17.02 -0.07 3.93
CA MET A 375 17.12 -1.15 2.94
C MET A 375 16.27 -2.35 3.37
N TYR A 376 15.79 -3.15 2.42
CA TYR A 376 15.04 -4.37 2.70
C TYR A 376 15.91 -5.48 3.32
N ASN A 377 15.25 -6.40 4.05
CA ASN A 377 15.91 -7.50 4.77
C ASN A 377 16.07 -8.79 3.99
N ASP A 378 15.31 -9.02 2.94
CA ASP A 378 15.19 -10.34 2.28
C ASP A 378 16.49 -10.88 1.67
N MET A 379 17.42 -9.97 1.32
CA MET A 379 18.78 -10.35 0.92
C MET A 379 19.76 -10.48 2.10
N VAL A 380 19.32 -10.09 3.32
CA VAL A 380 20.11 -10.22 4.55
C VAL A 380 19.74 -11.49 5.30
N VAL A 381 18.44 -11.76 5.44
CA VAL A 381 17.91 -12.99 6.01
C VAL A 381 16.84 -13.54 5.08
N GLU A 382 17.09 -14.72 4.54
CA GLU A 382 16.14 -15.36 3.63
C GLU A 382 14.81 -15.68 4.31
N HIS A 383 13.72 -15.60 3.57
CA HIS A 383 12.42 -16.02 4.06
C HIS A 383 12.36 -17.52 4.27
N LYS A 384 11.95 -17.97 5.46
CA LYS A 384 11.68 -19.37 5.72
C LYS A 384 10.48 -19.83 4.92
N THR A 385 10.66 -20.86 4.15
CA THR A 385 9.62 -21.51 3.34
C THR A 385 9.60 -23.01 3.62
N LYS A 386 8.56 -23.71 3.13
CA LYS A 386 8.56 -25.19 3.17
C LYS A 386 9.76 -25.80 2.45
N LEU A 387 10.26 -25.14 1.42
CA LEU A 387 11.42 -25.58 0.63
C LEU A 387 12.74 -25.19 1.28
N LYS A 388 12.75 -24.12 2.10
CA LYS A 388 13.90 -23.64 2.89
C LYS A 388 13.50 -23.53 4.36
N PRO A 389 13.45 -24.64 5.10
CA PRO A 389 13.06 -24.63 6.51
C PRO A 389 14.06 -23.93 7.43
N ASN A 390 15.32 -23.88 7.01
CA ASN A 390 16.42 -23.20 7.71
C ASN A 390 16.98 -22.13 6.78
N PRO A 391 16.45 -20.90 6.81
CA PRO A 391 16.93 -19.80 5.96
C PRO A 391 18.35 -19.41 6.38
N GLU A 392 19.15 -19.00 5.40
CA GLU A 392 20.47 -18.45 5.67
C GLU A 392 20.34 -17.05 6.28
N ASP A 393 21.15 -16.79 7.29
CA ASP A 393 21.26 -15.49 7.96
C ASP A 393 22.63 -14.88 7.66
N HIS A 394 22.63 -13.82 6.86
CA HIS A 394 23.82 -13.08 6.47
C HIS A 394 24.00 -11.78 7.26
N SER A 395 23.22 -11.55 8.32
CA SER A 395 23.34 -10.36 9.17
C SER A 395 24.76 -10.10 9.69
N PRO A 396 25.55 -11.14 10.06
CA PRO A 396 26.95 -10.92 10.47
C PRO A 396 27.82 -10.31 9.36
N LEU A 397 27.61 -10.72 8.11
CA LEU A 397 28.35 -10.18 6.97
C LEU A 397 27.96 -8.72 6.67
N LEU A 398 26.67 -8.39 6.78
CA LEU A 398 26.21 -7.02 6.69
C LEU A 398 26.85 -6.16 7.79
N LYS A 399 26.84 -6.63 9.03
CA LYS A 399 27.49 -5.94 10.16
C LYS A 399 28.97 -5.66 9.90
N GLU A 400 29.71 -6.65 9.41
CA GLU A 400 31.13 -6.49 9.08
C GLU A 400 31.33 -5.41 7.99
N ALA A 401 30.55 -5.48 6.91
CA ALA A 401 30.63 -4.51 5.84
C ALA A 401 30.30 -3.08 6.30
N LEU A 402 29.28 -2.91 7.14
CA LEU A 402 28.90 -1.61 7.69
C LEU A 402 29.95 -1.08 8.68
N ALA A 403 30.44 -1.92 9.58
CA ALA A 403 31.44 -1.55 10.59
C ALA A 403 32.74 -1.07 9.96
N LYS A 404 33.19 -1.73 8.88
CA LYS A 404 34.38 -1.34 8.10
C LYS A 404 34.34 0.12 7.63
N HIS A 405 33.15 0.67 7.45
CA HIS A 405 32.92 2.03 6.96
C HIS A 405 32.33 2.98 8.01
N GLY A 406 32.14 2.52 9.26
CA GLY A 406 31.52 3.32 10.31
C GLY A 406 30.03 3.62 10.06
N LEU A 407 29.28 2.69 9.48
CA LEU A 407 27.91 2.88 9.01
C LEU A 407 26.85 2.16 9.86
N LEU A 408 27.22 1.54 10.98
CA LEU A 408 26.25 0.80 11.81
C LEU A 408 25.09 1.69 12.30
N ASP A 409 25.38 2.93 12.67
CA ASP A 409 24.37 3.90 13.12
C ASP A 409 23.60 4.54 11.95
N VAL A 410 24.05 4.33 10.71
CA VAL A 410 23.43 4.88 9.49
C VAL A 410 22.43 3.93 8.88
N ALA A 411 22.77 2.65 8.86
CA ALA A 411 21.95 1.62 8.25
C ALA A 411 20.72 1.29 9.12
N CYS A 412 19.56 1.19 8.47
CA CYS A 412 18.33 0.70 9.07
C CYS A 412 17.71 -0.37 8.17
N VAL A 413 17.60 -1.59 8.68
CA VAL A 413 17.04 -2.71 7.93
C VAL A 413 15.54 -2.77 8.12
N ASP A 414 14.80 -2.71 7.00
CA ASP A 414 13.34 -2.83 6.94
C ASP A 414 12.94 -4.30 6.85
N TRP A 415 12.44 -4.86 7.94
CA TRP A 415 11.95 -6.23 7.99
C TRP A 415 10.54 -6.31 7.44
N TRP A 416 10.31 -7.16 6.46
CA TRP A 416 9.02 -7.36 5.84
C TRP A 416 8.65 -8.84 5.66
N ALA A 417 7.37 -9.15 5.59
CA ALA A 417 6.83 -10.46 5.28
C ALA A 417 5.40 -10.34 4.75
N TYR A 418 4.96 -11.33 3.97
CA TYR A 418 3.58 -11.42 3.48
C TYR A 418 2.68 -12.29 4.34
N ASN A 419 3.19 -12.90 5.40
CA ASN A 419 2.48 -13.90 6.19
C ASN A 419 1.53 -13.26 7.20
N ASP A 420 0.32 -13.81 7.32
CA ASP A 420 -0.67 -13.44 8.34
C ASP A 420 -0.54 -14.23 9.65
N VAL A 421 0.29 -15.27 9.67
CA VAL A 421 0.42 -16.20 10.79
C VAL A 421 1.78 -16.07 11.48
N PRO A 422 1.82 -16.01 12.83
CA PRO A 422 3.03 -15.72 13.59
C PRO A 422 4.17 -16.70 13.34
N GLU A 423 3.86 -17.98 13.21
CA GLU A 423 4.86 -19.03 13.01
C GLU A 423 5.63 -18.95 11.69
N LYS A 424 5.21 -18.05 10.81
CA LYS A 424 5.89 -17.78 9.54
C LYS A 424 6.64 -16.45 9.52
N LEU A 425 6.49 -15.66 10.55
CA LEU A 425 7.22 -14.41 10.73
C LEU A 425 8.56 -14.73 11.39
N HIS A 426 9.60 -14.81 10.59
CA HIS A 426 10.97 -15.19 11.06
C HIS A 426 11.78 -14.02 11.57
N PHE A 427 11.13 -12.98 12.00
CA PHE A 427 11.77 -11.79 12.52
C PHE A 427 11.79 -11.74 14.04
N SER A 428 11.54 -12.87 14.72
CA SER A 428 11.78 -13.00 16.16
C SER A 428 13.19 -12.53 16.55
N ASP A 429 14.09 -12.55 15.55
CA ASP A 429 15.46 -12.16 15.66
C ASP A 429 15.74 -10.90 14.84
N LEU A 430 15.02 -9.81 15.12
CA LEU A 430 15.49 -8.49 14.73
C LEU A 430 16.77 -8.24 15.54
N HIS A 431 17.89 -8.60 15.00
CA HIS A 431 19.19 -8.74 15.68
C HIS A 431 19.70 -7.43 16.30
N PRO A 432 19.14 -6.93 17.42
CA PRO A 432 19.61 -5.68 18.05
C PRO A 432 21.06 -5.80 18.51
N GLU A 433 21.52 -7.03 18.84
CA GLU A 433 22.90 -7.31 19.21
C GLU A 433 23.89 -7.15 18.06
N LEU A 434 23.44 -7.12 16.83
CA LEU A 434 24.29 -6.87 15.67
C LEU A 434 24.69 -5.39 15.55
N GLY A 435 23.96 -4.48 16.19
CA GLY A 435 24.35 -3.08 16.32
C GLY A 435 24.00 -2.18 15.14
N PHE A 436 23.23 -2.67 14.15
CA PHE A 436 22.56 -1.81 13.18
C PHE A 436 21.08 -1.62 13.53
N ARG A 437 20.49 -0.56 13.01
CA ARG A 437 19.11 -0.18 13.33
C ARG A 437 18.11 -1.03 12.56
N SER A 438 16.92 -1.19 13.12
CA SER A 438 15.86 -2.00 12.54
C SER A 438 14.53 -1.26 12.52
N SER A 439 13.78 -1.46 11.46
CA SER A 439 12.38 -1.07 11.30
C SER A 439 11.56 -2.24 10.80
N ILE A 440 10.24 -2.13 10.87
CA ILE A 440 9.34 -3.11 10.29
C ILE A 440 8.58 -2.51 9.12
N LYS A 441 8.30 -3.35 8.12
CA LYS A 441 7.53 -2.98 6.95
C LYS A 441 6.32 -3.93 6.79
N PRO A 442 5.26 -3.78 7.63
CA PRO A 442 4.04 -4.56 7.50
C PRO A 442 3.44 -4.36 6.12
N TRP A 443 2.84 -5.41 5.61
CA TRP A 443 2.22 -5.33 4.30
C TRP A 443 0.79 -4.80 4.40
N ASN A 444 0.55 -3.70 3.71
CA ASN A 444 -0.75 -3.05 3.63
C ASN A 444 -0.92 -2.49 2.20
N GLY A 445 -1.28 -3.34 1.28
CA GLY A 445 -1.35 -2.95 -0.11
C GLY A 445 -2.09 -3.93 -1.02
N TYR A 446 -1.99 -3.69 -2.30
CA TYR A 446 -2.54 -4.56 -3.34
C TYR A 446 -1.71 -5.82 -3.53
N TYR A 447 -2.42 -6.89 -3.83
CA TYR A 447 -1.81 -8.09 -4.35
C TYR A 447 -2.37 -8.38 -5.75
N HIS A 448 -1.50 -8.73 -6.68
CA HIS A 448 -1.84 -8.97 -8.09
C HIS A 448 -2.65 -7.85 -8.78
N TRP A 449 -2.56 -6.62 -8.27
CA TRP A 449 -3.06 -5.41 -8.94
C TRP A 449 -4.55 -5.37 -9.25
N SER A 450 -5.33 -6.27 -8.73
CA SER A 450 -6.75 -6.37 -9.03
C SER A 450 -7.66 -6.45 -7.82
N HIS A 451 -7.10 -6.57 -6.62
CA HIS A 451 -7.86 -6.69 -5.38
C HIS A 451 -7.09 -6.13 -4.20
N VAL A 452 -7.83 -5.74 -3.19
CA VAL A 452 -7.31 -5.15 -1.96
C VAL A 452 -7.20 -6.21 -0.88
N PHE A 453 -6.01 -6.32 -0.30
CA PHE A 453 -5.80 -7.12 0.90
C PHE A 453 -5.90 -6.25 2.14
N HIS A 454 -6.58 -6.80 3.15
CA HIS A 454 -6.53 -6.28 4.50
C HIS A 454 -5.79 -7.29 5.40
N PRO A 455 -4.48 -7.41 5.31
CA PRO A 455 -3.71 -8.42 6.04
C PRO A 455 -3.54 -8.01 7.51
N ILE A 456 -4.63 -7.92 8.24
CA ILE A 456 -4.67 -7.43 9.61
C ILE A 456 -3.79 -8.28 10.52
N GLY A 457 -3.76 -9.61 10.31
CA GLY A 457 -2.89 -10.52 11.04
C GLY A 457 -1.40 -10.19 10.84
N ASN A 458 -0.97 -9.97 9.59
CA ASN A 458 0.40 -9.55 9.28
C ASN A 458 0.79 -8.27 10.03
N ILE A 459 -0.04 -7.23 9.89
CA ILE A 459 0.20 -5.92 10.52
C ILE A 459 0.31 -6.06 12.04
N TYR A 460 -0.65 -6.74 12.68
CA TYR A 460 -0.66 -6.95 14.12
C TYR A 460 0.59 -7.67 14.62
N HIS A 461 0.95 -8.79 14.00
CA HIS A 461 2.09 -9.60 14.45
C HIS A 461 3.43 -8.92 14.19
N MET A 462 3.58 -8.20 13.08
CA MET A 462 4.80 -7.44 12.82
C MET A 462 4.98 -6.28 13.81
N ILE A 463 3.90 -5.55 14.15
CA ILE A 463 3.99 -4.48 15.15
C ILE A 463 4.28 -5.06 16.54
N LYS A 464 3.68 -6.21 16.89
CA LYS A 464 4.02 -6.94 18.12
C LYS A 464 5.51 -7.24 18.23
N MET A 465 6.10 -7.70 17.11
CA MET A 465 7.55 -7.97 17.05
C MET A 465 8.38 -6.70 17.20
N ALA A 466 7.96 -5.59 16.57
CA ALA A 466 8.66 -4.32 16.71
C ALA A 466 8.75 -3.89 18.18
N HIS A 467 7.65 -4.02 18.92
CA HIS A 467 7.64 -3.71 20.36
C HIS A 467 8.54 -4.65 21.18
N ALA A 468 8.58 -5.93 20.82
CA ALA A 468 9.40 -6.92 21.54
C ALA A 468 10.90 -6.78 21.25
N SER A 469 11.28 -6.37 20.04
CA SER A 469 12.67 -6.29 19.57
C SER A 469 13.30 -4.89 19.70
N GLY A 470 12.49 -3.85 19.98
CA GLY A 470 12.97 -2.48 20.02
C GLY A 470 13.22 -1.85 18.65
N ALA A 471 12.52 -2.33 17.60
CA ALA A 471 12.54 -1.67 16.29
C ALA A 471 12.09 -0.20 16.42
N GLU A 472 12.77 0.71 15.73
CA GLU A 472 12.55 2.15 15.90
C GLU A 472 11.39 2.72 15.05
N ALA A 473 11.01 2.01 13.99
CA ALA A 473 10.05 2.49 13.02
C ALA A 473 9.08 1.39 12.54
N LYS A 474 7.87 1.83 12.18
CA LYS A 474 6.90 1.09 11.37
C LYS A 474 6.70 1.86 10.06
N ARG A 475 7.02 1.24 8.93
CA ARG A 475 6.97 1.80 7.58
C ARG A 475 6.17 0.89 6.67
N SER A 476 4.84 0.87 6.81
CA SER A 476 3.98 -0.10 6.13
C SER A 476 4.07 0.02 4.61
N TYR A 477 4.31 -1.09 3.93
CA TYR A 477 4.26 -1.16 2.46
C TYR A 477 2.83 -0.95 1.99
N SER A 478 2.63 0.04 1.13
CA SER A 478 1.30 0.42 0.66
C SER A 478 1.33 0.93 -0.79
N SER A 479 0.23 0.69 -1.49
CA SER A 479 -0.22 1.53 -2.60
C SER A 479 -1.40 2.32 -2.07
N TRP A 480 -1.33 3.65 -2.06
CA TRP A 480 -2.32 4.44 -1.34
C TRP A 480 -3.71 4.36 -1.98
N ASP A 481 -4.66 3.90 -1.17
CA ASP A 481 -6.08 3.78 -1.51
C ASP A 481 -6.90 3.93 -0.22
N ASN A 482 -7.96 4.72 -0.26
CA ASN A 482 -8.84 4.91 0.90
C ASN A 482 -9.59 3.64 1.32
N SER A 483 -9.58 2.58 0.53
CA SER A 483 -10.03 1.24 0.97
C SER A 483 -9.15 0.64 2.06
N PHE A 484 -7.92 1.15 2.23
CA PHE A 484 -7.04 0.77 3.34
C PHE A 484 -7.30 1.55 4.63
N HIS A 485 -8.38 2.33 4.70
CA HIS A 485 -8.71 3.13 5.88
C HIS A 485 -8.76 2.30 7.18
N ARG A 486 -9.40 1.11 7.15
CA ARG A 486 -9.46 0.21 8.32
C ARG A 486 -8.06 -0.26 8.76
N PRO A 487 -7.25 -0.92 7.92
CA PRO A 487 -5.90 -1.33 8.32
C PRO A 487 -5.00 -0.14 8.67
N ASN A 488 -5.16 1.03 8.03
CA ASN A 488 -4.40 2.23 8.38
C ASN A 488 -4.69 2.70 9.81
N GLN A 489 -5.94 2.71 10.24
CA GLN A 489 -6.27 3.07 11.61
C GLN A 489 -5.82 2.03 12.63
N LEU A 490 -5.99 0.75 12.35
CA LEU A 490 -5.58 -0.33 13.25
C LEU A 490 -4.06 -0.33 13.47
N GLN A 491 -3.28 -0.16 12.41
CA GLN A 491 -1.81 -0.09 12.56
C GLN A 491 -1.34 1.17 13.29
N ALA A 492 -2.05 2.29 13.13
CA ALA A 492 -1.77 3.50 13.90
C ALA A 492 -2.03 3.27 15.40
N ASP A 493 -3.17 2.67 15.75
CA ASP A 493 -3.48 2.29 17.13
C ASP A 493 -2.37 1.43 17.75
N TRP A 494 -1.99 0.33 17.10
CA TRP A 494 -1.00 -0.62 17.63
C TRP A 494 0.42 -0.06 17.69
N SER A 495 0.81 0.79 16.77
CA SER A 495 2.13 1.43 16.78
C SER A 495 2.23 2.58 17.79
N TRP A 496 1.10 3.18 18.15
CA TRP A 496 1.01 4.26 19.12
C TRP A 496 0.94 3.76 20.56
N ASN A 497 -0.03 2.87 20.85
CA ASN A 497 -0.28 2.35 22.19
C ASN A 497 -0.56 0.84 22.14
N TRP A 498 0.50 0.06 22.15
CA TRP A 498 0.39 -1.41 22.04
C TRP A 498 -0.44 -2.03 23.16
N ASN A 499 -0.16 -1.62 24.42
CA ASN A 499 -0.81 -2.23 25.58
C ASN A 499 -2.25 -1.74 25.80
N GLY A 500 -2.53 -0.47 25.50
CA GLY A 500 -3.85 0.12 25.74
C GLY A 500 -4.85 -0.16 24.61
N THR A 501 -4.39 -0.58 23.44
CA THR A 501 -5.28 -0.89 22.30
C THR A 501 -6.06 -2.19 22.50
N GLY A 502 -5.57 -3.10 23.35
CA GLY A 502 -6.21 -4.39 23.61
C GLY A 502 -5.88 -5.45 22.57
N THR A 503 -6.72 -6.46 22.46
CA THR A 503 -6.58 -7.52 21.47
C THR A 503 -6.86 -7.01 20.04
N MET A 504 -6.52 -7.82 19.04
CA MET A 504 -6.87 -7.54 17.65
C MET A 504 -8.38 -7.33 17.48
N ASP A 505 -9.19 -8.16 18.13
CA ASP A 505 -10.66 -8.08 18.05
C ASP A 505 -11.20 -6.83 18.77
N ASP A 506 -10.61 -6.41 19.90
CA ASP A 506 -10.96 -5.16 20.58
C ASP A 506 -10.74 -3.94 19.66
N ALA A 507 -9.61 -3.91 18.95
CA ALA A 507 -9.30 -2.85 18.00
C ALA A 507 -10.25 -2.84 16.80
N LYS A 508 -10.56 -4.00 16.23
CA LYS A 508 -11.56 -4.16 15.16
C LYS A 508 -12.95 -3.69 15.59
N ALA A 509 -13.40 -4.10 16.78
CA ALA A 509 -14.70 -3.68 17.33
C ALA A 509 -14.75 -2.16 17.58
N ARG A 510 -13.67 -1.55 18.06
CA ARG A 510 -13.57 -0.10 18.23
C ARG A 510 -13.67 0.64 16.90
N TYR A 511 -13.00 0.13 15.84
CA TYR A 511 -13.12 0.68 14.49
C TYR A 511 -14.58 0.72 14.02
N VAL A 512 -15.30 -0.37 14.18
CA VAL A 512 -16.72 -0.47 13.77
C VAL A 512 -17.59 0.52 14.57
N ARG A 513 -17.46 0.58 15.90
CA ARG A 513 -18.23 1.52 16.74
C ARG A 513 -17.99 2.99 16.36
N ARG A 514 -16.76 3.31 15.93
CA ARG A 514 -16.39 4.66 15.52
C ARG A 514 -17.02 5.09 14.20
N HIS A 515 -16.94 4.23 13.20
CA HIS A 515 -17.33 4.59 11.83
C HIS A 515 -18.76 4.20 11.47
N PHE A 516 -19.30 3.18 12.12
CA PHE A 516 -20.62 2.63 11.79
C PHE A 516 -21.52 2.46 13.02
N PRO A 517 -21.68 3.52 13.86
CA PRO A 517 -22.39 3.41 15.13
C PRO A 517 -23.87 3.04 14.99
N ALA A 518 -24.51 3.37 13.87
CA ALA A 518 -25.91 3.05 13.61
C ALA A 518 -26.15 1.61 13.11
N SER A 519 -25.07 0.85 12.80
CA SER A 519 -25.19 -0.51 12.24
C SER A 519 -24.02 -1.41 12.67
N ILE A 520 -23.67 -1.41 13.95
CA ILE A 520 -22.48 -2.11 14.50
C ILE A 520 -22.50 -3.60 14.13
N GLU A 521 -23.62 -4.30 14.37
CA GLU A 521 -23.73 -5.74 14.10
C GLU A 521 -23.56 -6.05 12.60
N ALA A 522 -24.24 -5.30 11.74
CA ALA A 522 -24.15 -5.48 10.29
C ALA A 522 -22.74 -5.19 9.76
N ALA A 523 -22.13 -4.09 10.19
CA ALA A 523 -20.77 -3.74 9.79
C ALA A 523 -19.74 -4.76 10.28
N THR A 524 -19.87 -5.25 11.51
CA THR A 524 -19.02 -6.34 12.05
C THR A 524 -19.14 -7.58 11.17
N LYS A 525 -20.35 -8.03 10.87
CA LYS A 525 -20.59 -9.18 10.00
C LYS A 525 -19.92 -9.01 8.62
N ALA A 526 -20.06 -7.84 7.99
CA ALA A 526 -19.47 -7.61 6.68
C ALA A 526 -17.92 -7.65 6.71
N PHE A 527 -17.31 -7.11 7.76
CA PHE A 527 -15.87 -7.18 7.95
C PHE A 527 -15.38 -8.59 8.30
N ASP A 528 -16.13 -9.37 9.05
CA ASP A 528 -15.79 -10.76 9.36
C ASP A 528 -15.79 -11.62 8.08
N LEU A 529 -16.79 -11.44 7.21
CA LEU A 529 -16.82 -12.08 5.90
C LEU A 529 -15.61 -11.66 5.04
N TRP A 530 -15.25 -10.39 5.03
CA TRP A 530 -14.07 -9.91 4.29
C TRP A 530 -12.77 -10.45 4.86
N ASP A 531 -12.61 -10.42 6.19
CA ASP A 531 -11.43 -10.98 6.86
C ASP A 531 -11.30 -12.48 6.60
N ASP A 532 -12.41 -13.21 6.54
CA ASP A 532 -12.43 -14.65 6.20
C ASP A 532 -11.99 -14.87 4.75
N ILE A 533 -12.54 -14.13 3.79
CA ILE A 533 -12.14 -14.18 2.39
C ILE A 533 -10.63 -13.90 2.26
N THR A 534 -10.14 -12.84 2.90
CA THR A 534 -8.72 -12.46 2.86
C THR A 534 -7.84 -13.56 3.45
N ARG A 535 -8.22 -14.11 4.61
CA ARG A 535 -7.50 -15.20 5.26
C ARG A 535 -7.47 -16.47 4.41
N GLN A 536 -8.59 -16.84 3.83
CA GLN A 536 -8.72 -18.03 3.01
C GLN A 536 -7.96 -17.92 1.68
N THR A 537 -7.83 -16.71 1.16
CA THR A 537 -7.09 -16.46 -0.08
C THR A 537 -5.63 -16.09 0.17
N ASN A 538 -5.17 -16.03 1.40
CA ASN A 538 -3.76 -15.73 1.71
C ASN A 538 -2.85 -16.89 1.34
N VAL A 539 -1.96 -16.66 0.37
CA VAL A 539 -1.01 -17.65 -0.17
C VAL A 539 -0.07 -18.24 0.88
N GLN A 540 0.11 -17.52 1.98
CA GLN A 540 1.04 -17.89 3.02
C GLN A 540 0.42 -18.78 4.11
N ASP A 541 -0.88 -19.05 4.06
CA ASP A 541 -1.53 -19.97 4.99
C ASP A 541 -1.51 -21.42 4.47
N PRO A 542 -0.64 -22.32 5.00
CA PRO A 542 -0.57 -23.70 4.54
C PRO A 542 -1.77 -24.56 4.97
N LYS A 543 -2.62 -24.07 5.86
CA LYS A 543 -3.78 -24.81 6.36
C LYS A 543 -5.00 -24.64 5.45
N ASN A 544 -4.92 -23.74 4.48
CA ASN A 544 -6.03 -23.42 3.59
C ASN A 544 -5.75 -23.90 2.15
N THR A 545 -6.64 -24.66 1.59
CA THR A 545 -6.54 -25.17 0.21
C THR A 545 -6.64 -24.05 -0.82
N LEU A 546 -7.48 -23.05 -0.61
CA LEU A 546 -7.57 -21.88 -1.47
C LEU A 546 -6.29 -21.04 -1.44
N SER A 547 -5.64 -20.91 -0.29
CA SER A 547 -4.40 -20.14 -0.19
C SER A 547 -3.27 -20.72 -1.05
N ASN A 548 -3.24 -22.03 -1.23
CA ASN A 548 -2.27 -22.68 -2.11
C ASN A 548 -2.54 -22.45 -3.60
N ARG A 549 -3.72 -21.94 -3.95
CA ARG A 549 -4.18 -21.66 -5.31
C ARG A 549 -4.43 -20.17 -5.58
N ARG A 550 -4.14 -19.33 -4.61
CA ARG A 550 -4.38 -17.90 -4.67
C ARG A 550 -3.78 -17.24 -5.91
N GLU A 551 -2.52 -17.51 -6.21
CA GLU A 551 -1.87 -16.96 -7.40
C GLU A 551 -2.65 -17.31 -8.67
N MET A 552 -3.23 -18.49 -8.71
CA MET A 552 -4.05 -18.92 -9.81
C MET A 552 -5.38 -18.15 -9.88
N ILE A 553 -6.09 -18.03 -8.75
CA ILE A 553 -7.39 -17.36 -8.71
C ILE A 553 -7.25 -15.89 -9.08
N PHE A 554 -6.34 -15.17 -8.43
CA PHE A 554 -6.18 -13.72 -8.63
C PHE A 554 -5.32 -13.36 -9.85
N SER A 555 -4.52 -14.31 -10.34
CA SER A 555 -3.75 -14.14 -11.58
C SER A 555 -4.52 -14.46 -12.83
N PHE A 556 -5.81 -14.81 -12.74
CA PHE A 556 -6.64 -15.10 -13.92
C PHE A 556 -6.49 -14.05 -15.01
N LEU A 557 -6.56 -12.77 -14.65
CA LEU A 557 -6.33 -11.65 -15.56
C LEU A 557 -4.91 -11.63 -16.15
N VAL A 558 -3.93 -11.94 -15.30
CA VAL A 558 -2.54 -12.03 -15.69
C VAL A 558 -2.32 -13.19 -16.65
N TYR A 559 -2.94 -14.34 -16.43
CA TYR A 559 -2.82 -15.50 -17.32
C TYR A 559 -3.42 -15.25 -18.69
N TYR A 560 -4.60 -14.66 -18.78
CA TYR A 560 -5.16 -14.28 -20.07
C TYR A 560 -4.27 -13.32 -20.83
N ARG A 561 -3.64 -12.40 -20.14
CA ARG A 561 -2.68 -11.50 -20.70
C ARG A 561 -1.45 -12.21 -21.23
N TYR A 562 -0.82 -13.01 -20.39
CA TYR A 562 0.44 -13.67 -20.71
C TYR A 562 0.28 -14.77 -21.73
N SER A 563 -0.85 -15.46 -21.79
CA SER A 563 -1.12 -16.46 -22.82
C SER A 563 -1.01 -15.90 -24.23
N TYR A 564 -1.37 -14.63 -24.39
CA TYR A 564 -1.21 -13.95 -25.68
C TYR A 564 0.20 -13.50 -25.98
N TYR A 565 0.98 -13.19 -24.96
CA TYR A 565 2.32 -12.67 -25.14
C TYR A 565 3.36 -13.74 -25.31
N PHE A 566 3.26 -14.78 -24.53
CA PHE A 566 4.32 -15.74 -24.37
C PHE A 566 4.07 -17.02 -25.14
N ASP A 567 2.99 -17.07 -25.90
CA ASP A 567 2.56 -18.31 -26.56
C ASP A 567 2.61 -19.53 -25.61
N GLY A 568 2.62 -19.25 -24.29
CA GLY A 568 2.63 -20.19 -23.19
C GLY A 568 3.92 -20.93 -22.94
N ARG A 569 5.00 -20.58 -23.61
CA ARG A 569 6.19 -21.42 -23.56
C ARG A 569 7.07 -21.22 -22.34
N ASP A 570 7.15 -20.03 -21.78
CA ASP A 570 8.09 -19.72 -20.70
C ASP A 570 7.46 -19.36 -19.37
N TYR A 571 6.13 -19.32 -19.30
CA TYR A 571 5.45 -19.19 -18.02
C TYR A 571 5.14 -20.59 -17.50
N PRO A 572 5.73 -21.03 -16.37
CA PRO A 572 5.61 -22.42 -15.90
C PRO A 572 4.23 -22.78 -15.36
N ARG A 573 3.22 -21.97 -15.66
CA ARG A 573 1.88 -22.11 -15.13
C ARG A 573 0.90 -22.29 -16.27
N ASN A 574 0.00 -23.23 -16.09
CA ASN A 574 -1.04 -23.51 -17.07
C ASN A 574 -1.94 -22.30 -17.29
N TYR A 575 -2.40 -22.11 -18.50
CA TYR A 575 -3.40 -21.09 -18.81
C TYR A 575 -4.72 -21.32 -18.09
N PRO A 576 -5.54 -20.29 -17.88
CA PRO A 576 -6.86 -20.47 -17.31
C PRO A 576 -7.67 -21.53 -18.03
N GLY A 577 -7.67 -21.55 -19.37
CA GLY A 577 -8.37 -22.55 -20.15
C GLY A 577 -7.85 -23.98 -19.98
N GLU A 578 -6.56 -24.18 -19.76
CA GLU A 578 -6.00 -25.48 -19.42
C GLU A 578 -6.29 -25.89 -17.98
N LEU A 579 -6.42 -24.90 -17.08
CA LEU A 579 -6.69 -25.12 -15.67
C LEU A 579 -8.16 -25.42 -15.43
N VAL A 580 -9.07 -24.79 -16.14
CA VAL A 580 -10.51 -24.87 -15.92
C VAL A 580 -11.02 -26.32 -15.89
N PRO A 581 -10.73 -27.20 -16.88
CA PRO A 581 -11.16 -28.61 -16.82
C PRO A 581 -10.62 -29.36 -15.59
N LYS A 582 -9.37 -29.09 -15.21
CA LYS A 582 -8.73 -29.71 -14.03
C LYS A 582 -9.38 -29.26 -12.74
N LEU A 583 -9.62 -27.95 -12.59
CA LEU A 583 -10.23 -27.36 -11.41
C LEU A 583 -11.69 -27.78 -11.26
N ARG A 584 -12.43 -27.86 -12.37
CA ARG A 584 -13.83 -28.31 -12.36
C ARG A 584 -13.95 -29.78 -11.87
N ALA A 585 -12.93 -30.56 -12.08
CA ALA A 585 -12.89 -31.96 -11.58
C ALA A 585 -12.63 -32.03 -10.04
N GLU A 586 -12.19 -30.95 -9.41
CA GLU A 586 -11.92 -30.87 -7.98
C GLU A 586 -13.14 -30.31 -7.22
N ALA A 587 -14.03 -31.23 -6.78
CA ALA A 587 -15.33 -30.86 -6.18
C ALA A 587 -15.18 -29.94 -4.95
N ASP A 588 -14.21 -30.22 -4.08
CA ASP A 588 -13.97 -29.41 -2.86
C ASP A 588 -13.54 -27.99 -3.21
N PHE A 589 -12.63 -27.82 -4.17
CA PHE A 589 -12.22 -26.51 -4.64
C PHE A 589 -13.37 -25.71 -5.26
N CYS A 590 -14.20 -26.36 -6.06
CA CYS A 590 -15.37 -25.71 -6.65
C CYS A 590 -16.38 -25.27 -5.60
N ALA A 591 -16.58 -26.07 -4.54
CA ALA A 591 -17.47 -25.72 -3.42
C ALA A 591 -16.93 -24.53 -2.63
N GLU A 592 -15.65 -24.54 -2.25
CA GLU A 592 -14.97 -23.43 -1.57
C GLU A 592 -15.03 -22.12 -2.37
N LEU A 593 -14.78 -22.20 -3.68
CA LEU A 593 -14.83 -21.02 -4.56
C LEU A 593 -16.23 -20.40 -4.63
N ARG A 594 -17.29 -21.23 -4.72
CA ARG A 594 -18.68 -20.76 -4.72
C ARG A 594 -19.09 -20.19 -3.36
N GLU A 595 -18.60 -20.77 -2.27
CA GLU A 595 -18.79 -20.23 -0.92
C GLU A 595 -18.16 -18.83 -0.78
N MET A 596 -16.91 -18.66 -1.23
CA MET A 596 -16.23 -17.36 -1.22
C MET A 596 -16.98 -16.33 -2.07
N GLN A 597 -17.49 -16.73 -3.23
CA GLN A 597 -18.35 -15.87 -4.05
C GLN A 597 -19.58 -15.42 -3.28
N ALA A 598 -20.29 -16.35 -2.64
CA ALA A 598 -21.50 -16.03 -1.87
C ALA A 598 -21.21 -15.12 -0.67
N GLN A 599 -20.10 -15.34 0.03
CA GLN A 599 -19.65 -14.47 1.14
C GLN A 599 -19.35 -13.05 0.65
N ALA A 600 -18.67 -12.90 -0.48
CA ALA A 600 -18.37 -11.60 -1.07
C ALA A 600 -19.63 -10.85 -1.52
N GLU A 601 -20.58 -11.57 -2.14
CA GLU A 601 -21.88 -11.02 -2.54
C GLU A 601 -22.71 -10.56 -1.33
N GLU A 602 -22.70 -11.34 -0.24
CA GLU A 602 -23.37 -10.98 1.00
C GLU A 602 -22.75 -9.75 1.63
N ALA A 603 -21.42 -9.73 1.78
CA ALA A 603 -20.71 -8.59 2.34
C ALA A 603 -20.96 -7.29 1.53
N ALA A 604 -20.99 -7.37 0.20
CA ALA A 604 -21.32 -6.23 -0.65
C ALA A 604 -22.72 -5.67 -0.38
N LYS A 605 -23.73 -6.52 -0.20
CA LYS A 605 -25.11 -6.11 0.15
C LYS A 605 -25.15 -5.45 1.53
N VAL A 606 -24.47 -6.06 2.51
CA VAL A 606 -24.44 -5.55 3.88
C VAL A 606 -23.76 -4.17 3.93
N PHE A 607 -22.64 -3.95 3.21
CA PHE A 607 -22.01 -2.63 3.15
C PHE A 607 -22.91 -1.56 2.49
N GLU A 608 -23.77 -1.92 1.55
CA GLU A 608 -24.77 -0.99 1.00
C GLU A 608 -25.81 -0.58 2.06
N GLU A 609 -26.23 -1.48 2.92
CA GLU A 609 -27.14 -1.21 4.03
C GLU A 609 -26.45 -0.36 5.11
N VAL A 610 -25.20 -0.68 5.43
CA VAL A 610 -24.33 0.09 6.34
C VAL A 610 -24.18 1.53 5.87
N ALA A 611 -23.97 1.75 4.56
CA ALA A 611 -23.88 3.08 3.97
C ALA A 611 -25.17 3.89 4.19
N LYS A 612 -26.33 3.28 3.99
CA LYS A 612 -27.64 3.93 4.19
C LYS A 612 -27.88 4.29 5.66
N ALA A 613 -27.42 3.44 6.59
CA ALA A 613 -27.61 3.65 8.03
C ALA A 613 -26.64 4.68 8.63
N ASN A 614 -25.49 4.93 8.00
CA ASN A 614 -24.42 5.80 8.50
C ASN A 614 -24.05 6.88 7.47
N PRO A 615 -24.84 7.96 7.35
CA PRO A 615 -24.60 8.99 6.32
C PRO A 615 -23.20 9.61 6.37
N ASP A 616 -22.64 9.84 7.56
CA ASP A 616 -21.31 10.43 7.75
C ASP A 616 -20.17 9.53 7.26
N SER A 617 -20.40 8.21 7.17
CA SER A 617 -19.45 7.22 6.69
C SER A 617 -19.95 6.46 5.46
N ALA A 618 -20.98 7.01 4.78
CA ALA A 618 -21.59 6.35 3.63
C ALA A 618 -20.59 6.12 2.49
N GLU A 619 -19.75 7.12 2.19
CA GLU A 619 -18.73 7.02 1.17
C GLU A 619 -17.73 5.90 1.49
N LEU A 620 -17.26 5.82 2.72
CA LEU A 620 -16.36 4.77 3.18
C LEU A 620 -16.99 3.37 3.05
N ALA A 621 -18.26 3.22 3.46
CA ALA A 621 -18.97 1.95 3.30
C ALA A 621 -19.17 1.56 1.84
N MET A 622 -19.42 2.54 0.94
CA MET A 622 -19.53 2.28 -0.50
C MET A 622 -18.21 1.90 -1.15
N ARG A 623 -17.06 2.39 -0.64
CA ARG A 623 -15.72 1.92 -1.03
C ARG A 623 -15.53 0.44 -0.64
N TYR A 624 -15.95 0.06 0.56
CA TYR A 624 -15.90 -1.34 1.00
C TYR A 624 -16.86 -2.25 0.20
N ARG A 625 -18.04 -1.73 -0.17
CA ARG A 625 -18.93 -2.42 -1.09
C ARG A 625 -18.25 -2.69 -2.44
N TYR A 626 -17.52 -1.70 -2.98
CA TYR A 626 -16.77 -1.89 -4.22
C TYR A 626 -15.75 -3.03 -4.10
N GLU A 627 -14.99 -3.10 -3.01
CA GLU A 627 -14.00 -4.17 -2.81
C GLU A 627 -14.68 -5.55 -2.79
N MET A 628 -15.82 -5.68 -2.14
CA MET A 628 -16.57 -6.94 -2.12
C MET A 628 -17.17 -7.29 -3.50
N MET A 629 -17.63 -6.31 -4.26
CA MET A 629 -18.05 -6.50 -5.64
C MET A 629 -16.87 -6.92 -6.53
N LEU A 630 -15.69 -6.40 -6.29
CA LEU A 630 -14.46 -6.80 -6.98
C LEU A 630 -14.11 -8.28 -6.70
N TYR A 631 -14.12 -8.70 -5.43
CA TYR A 631 -13.94 -10.11 -5.07
C TYR A 631 -14.99 -11.01 -5.71
N THR A 632 -16.25 -10.59 -5.65
CA THR A 632 -17.35 -11.30 -6.33
C THR A 632 -17.05 -11.49 -7.83
N ALA A 633 -16.58 -10.44 -8.50
CA ALA A 633 -16.29 -10.50 -9.94
C ALA A 633 -15.14 -11.47 -10.24
N ILE A 634 -14.10 -11.49 -9.41
CA ILE A 634 -12.96 -12.41 -9.56
C ILE A 634 -13.43 -13.86 -9.41
N PHE A 635 -14.20 -14.17 -8.37
CA PHE A 635 -14.70 -15.52 -8.16
C PHE A 635 -15.69 -15.96 -9.26
N ARG A 636 -16.56 -15.05 -9.70
CA ARG A 636 -17.50 -15.30 -10.80
C ARG A 636 -16.82 -15.55 -12.15
N ASP A 637 -15.68 -14.95 -12.42
CA ASP A 637 -14.92 -15.27 -13.63
C ASP A 637 -14.60 -16.76 -13.68
N TRP A 638 -14.08 -17.32 -12.59
CA TRP A 638 -13.75 -18.73 -12.51
C TRP A 638 -14.97 -19.64 -12.54
N THR A 639 -16.01 -19.34 -11.74
CA THR A 639 -17.22 -20.17 -11.73
C THR A 639 -17.95 -20.13 -13.08
N THR A 640 -17.97 -18.97 -13.74
CA THR A 640 -18.53 -18.85 -15.10
C THR A 640 -17.73 -19.66 -16.11
N LEU A 641 -16.40 -19.66 -16.05
CA LEU A 641 -15.58 -20.46 -16.95
C LEU A 641 -15.77 -21.97 -16.72
N MET A 642 -15.91 -22.40 -15.47
CA MET A 642 -16.22 -23.81 -15.15
C MET A 642 -17.56 -24.23 -15.72
N ASP A 643 -18.58 -23.38 -15.61
CA ASP A 643 -19.91 -23.63 -16.17
C ASP A 643 -19.87 -23.63 -17.70
N LEU A 644 -19.12 -22.72 -18.32
CA LEU A 644 -18.89 -22.69 -19.78
C LEU A 644 -18.16 -23.95 -20.28
N ASP A 645 -17.14 -24.42 -19.58
CA ASP A 645 -16.41 -25.64 -19.93
C ASP A 645 -17.32 -26.89 -19.83
N ALA A 646 -18.17 -26.95 -18.80
CA ALA A 646 -19.16 -28.02 -18.68
C ALA A 646 -20.16 -28.02 -19.82
N LEU A 647 -20.64 -26.83 -20.22
CA LEU A 647 -21.56 -26.70 -21.36
C LEU A 647 -20.86 -27.02 -22.69
N ALA A 648 -19.60 -26.63 -22.87
CA ALA A 648 -18.81 -26.96 -24.05
C ALA A 648 -18.62 -28.47 -24.20
N ALA A 649 -18.33 -29.18 -23.12
CA ALA A 649 -18.25 -30.64 -23.09
C ALA A 649 -19.60 -31.26 -23.48
N LYS A 650 -20.71 -30.80 -22.89
CA LYS A 650 -22.06 -31.28 -23.22
C LYS A 650 -22.44 -31.02 -24.67
N PHE A 651 -22.11 -29.82 -25.20
CA PHE A 651 -22.34 -29.52 -26.61
C PHE A 651 -21.55 -30.45 -27.53
N SER A 652 -20.31 -30.77 -27.18
CA SER A 652 -19.47 -31.67 -27.98
C SER A 652 -20.07 -33.07 -28.09
N GLU A 653 -20.81 -33.54 -27.06
CA GLU A 653 -21.50 -34.82 -27.03
C GLU A 653 -22.88 -34.79 -27.77
N THR A 654 -23.66 -33.78 -27.45
CA THR A 654 -25.08 -33.74 -27.85
C THR A 654 -25.33 -33.03 -29.17
N LYS A 655 -24.45 -32.09 -29.55
CA LYS A 655 -24.64 -31.14 -30.66
C LYS A 655 -25.92 -30.29 -30.56
N ASP A 656 -26.43 -30.12 -29.36
CA ASP A 656 -27.63 -29.30 -29.08
C ASP A 656 -27.26 -27.79 -29.11
N GLU A 657 -27.72 -27.11 -30.15
CA GLU A 657 -27.45 -25.67 -30.36
C GLU A 657 -28.06 -24.79 -29.27
N ALA A 658 -29.05 -25.25 -28.49
CA ALA A 658 -29.57 -24.50 -27.34
C ALA A 658 -28.51 -24.29 -26.28
N ILE A 659 -27.48 -25.14 -26.18
CA ILE A 659 -26.36 -25.01 -25.29
C ILE A 659 -25.49 -23.79 -25.64
N ILE A 660 -25.33 -23.48 -26.94
CA ILE A 660 -24.57 -22.30 -27.40
C ILE A 660 -25.24 -21.01 -26.89
N ALA A 661 -26.59 -20.96 -26.97
CA ALA A 661 -27.35 -19.82 -26.45
C ALA A 661 -27.16 -19.68 -24.92
N GLN A 662 -27.15 -20.78 -24.16
CA GLN A 662 -26.87 -20.77 -22.72
C GLN A 662 -25.46 -20.25 -22.42
N MET A 663 -24.46 -20.69 -23.19
CA MET A 663 -23.09 -20.21 -23.05
C MET A 663 -22.97 -18.70 -23.34
N ALA A 664 -23.64 -18.22 -24.39
CA ALA A 664 -23.67 -16.80 -24.73
C ALA A 664 -24.35 -15.96 -23.65
N ASP A 665 -25.42 -16.46 -23.02
CA ASP A 665 -26.12 -15.79 -21.93
C ASP A 665 -25.22 -15.71 -20.67
N LEU A 666 -24.47 -16.77 -20.34
CA LEU A 666 -23.49 -16.74 -19.24
C LEU A 666 -22.38 -15.72 -19.50
N ALA A 667 -21.80 -15.70 -20.69
CA ALA A 667 -20.77 -14.72 -21.06
C ALA A 667 -21.31 -13.29 -20.97
N LYS A 668 -22.53 -13.04 -21.50
CA LYS A 668 -23.22 -11.76 -21.40
C LYS A 668 -23.45 -11.33 -19.94
N ALA A 669 -23.90 -12.24 -19.09
CA ALA A 669 -24.16 -11.95 -17.67
C ALA A 669 -22.87 -11.54 -16.95
N GLN A 670 -21.76 -12.25 -17.20
CA GLN A 670 -20.48 -11.91 -16.57
C GLN A 670 -19.89 -10.60 -17.12
N LYS A 671 -19.98 -10.36 -18.43
CA LYS A 671 -19.63 -9.05 -19.01
C LYS A 671 -20.38 -7.90 -18.32
N ASN A 672 -21.71 -8.03 -18.19
CA ASN A 672 -22.53 -6.99 -17.58
C ASN A 672 -22.17 -6.76 -16.10
N PHE A 673 -21.89 -7.83 -15.36
CA PHE A 673 -21.45 -7.71 -13.97
C PHE A 673 -20.11 -6.95 -13.86
N ARG A 674 -19.16 -7.22 -14.76
CA ARG A 674 -17.91 -6.46 -14.81
C ARG A 674 -18.13 -4.99 -15.13
N LEU A 675 -19.09 -4.66 -16.00
CA LEU A 675 -19.48 -3.27 -16.28
C LEU A 675 -20.05 -2.58 -15.02
N GLU A 676 -20.87 -3.27 -14.22
CA GLU A 676 -21.37 -2.75 -12.95
C GLU A 676 -20.22 -2.47 -11.97
N VAL A 677 -19.23 -3.37 -11.89
CA VAL A 677 -18.03 -3.16 -11.03
C VAL A 677 -17.22 -1.95 -11.48
N ILE A 678 -17.03 -1.76 -12.80
CA ILE A 678 -16.31 -0.58 -13.32
C ILE A 678 -17.11 0.71 -13.04
N ALA A 679 -18.42 0.69 -13.20
CA ALA A 679 -19.26 1.84 -12.88
C ALA A 679 -19.21 2.21 -11.40
N LEU A 680 -19.19 1.22 -10.51
CA LEU A 680 -19.04 1.44 -9.07
C LEU A 680 -17.66 1.98 -8.74
N LEU A 681 -16.60 1.45 -9.34
CA LEU A 681 -15.24 1.94 -9.24
C LEU A 681 -15.15 3.45 -9.55
N GLU A 682 -15.69 3.86 -10.70
CA GLU A 682 -15.65 5.27 -11.13
C GLU A 682 -16.44 6.22 -10.21
N ASN A 683 -17.31 5.69 -9.35
CA ASN A 683 -18.10 6.47 -8.41
C ASN A 683 -17.54 6.44 -6.97
N THR A 684 -16.59 5.57 -6.67
CA THR A 684 -16.13 5.33 -5.29
C THR A 684 -14.63 5.51 -5.09
N LYS A 685 -13.83 5.43 -6.15
CA LYS A 685 -12.37 5.56 -6.06
C LYS A 685 -11.89 6.95 -6.50
N GLU A 686 -10.72 7.28 -6.04
CA GLU A 686 -9.98 8.46 -6.44
C GLU A 686 -9.60 8.39 -7.92
N ASP A 687 -9.60 9.52 -8.61
CA ASP A 687 -9.38 9.62 -10.06
C ASP A 687 -8.03 9.00 -10.50
N TYR A 688 -7.00 9.09 -9.67
CA TYR A 688 -5.69 8.51 -9.97
C TYR A 688 -5.70 6.97 -9.93
N LEU A 689 -6.59 6.34 -9.17
CA LEU A 689 -6.71 4.87 -9.10
C LEU A 689 -7.51 4.29 -10.27
N ILE A 690 -8.47 5.05 -10.81
CA ILE A 690 -9.40 4.57 -11.82
C ILE A 690 -8.69 3.92 -13.02
N PRO A 691 -7.69 4.53 -13.68
CA PRO A 691 -7.11 3.93 -14.88
C PRO A 691 -6.50 2.56 -14.66
N SER A 692 -5.79 2.37 -13.54
CA SER A 692 -5.15 1.10 -13.21
C SER A 692 -6.18 0.02 -12.85
N HIS A 693 -7.12 0.36 -11.97
CA HIS A 693 -8.14 -0.57 -11.49
C HIS A 693 -9.18 -0.92 -12.56
N ALA A 694 -9.69 0.10 -13.27
CA ALA A 694 -10.66 -0.11 -14.35
C ALA A 694 -10.08 -0.96 -15.47
N ARG A 695 -8.80 -0.80 -15.80
CA ARG A 695 -8.13 -1.64 -16.79
C ARG A 695 -8.18 -3.12 -16.39
N ASN A 696 -7.90 -3.42 -15.13
CA ASN A 696 -7.94 -4.79 -14.61
C ASN A 696 -9.35 -5.40 -14.66
N GLN A 697 -10.41 -4.57 -14.64
CA GLN A 697 -11.78 -5.00 -14.81
C GLN A 697 -12.20 -5.05 -16.28
N THR A 698 -11.65 -4.17 -17.10
CA THR A 698 -11.96 -4.08 -18.54
C THR A 698 -11.47 -5.30 -19.32
N ILE A 699 -10.32 -5.85 -18.96
CA ILE A 699 -9.75 -7.02 -19.65
C ILE A 699 -10.69 -8.23 -19.59
N PRO A 700 -11.13 -8.72 -18.41
CA PRO A 700 -12.11 -9.82 -18.37
C PRO A 700 -13.47 -9.41 -18.91
N MET A 701 -13.91 -8.18 -18.74
CA MET A 701 -15.13 -7.67 -19.35
C MET A 701 -15.08 -7.85 -20.88
N GLN A 702 -13.97 -7.42 -21.50
CA GLN A 702 -13.80 -7.54 -22.94
C GLN A 702 -13.66 -9.01 -23.40
N TYR A 703 -12.98 -9.84 -22.57
CA TYR A 703 -12.94 -11.28 -22.82
C TYR A 703 -14.34 -11.88 -22.95
N PHE A 704 -15.21 -11.63 -21.98
CA PHE A 704 -16.59 -12.15 -22.04
C PHE A 704 -17.45 -11.48 -23.12
N ALA A 705 -17.15 -10.24 -23.51
CA ALA A 705 -17.78 -9.59 -24.64
C ALA A 705 -17.41 -10.26 -25.99
N ASP A 706 -16.12 -10.56 -26.16
CA ASP A 706 -15.62 -11.24 -27.35
C ASP A 706 -16.16 -12.69 -27.44
N LEU A 707 -16.20 -13.38 -26.29
CA LEU A 707 -16.80 -14.73 -26.22
C LEU A 707 -18.29 -14.72 -26.55
N GLU A 708 -19.07 -13.77 -26.00
CA GLU A 708 -20.50 -13.60 -26.34
C GLU A 708 -20.67 -13.37 -27.84
N ALA A 709 -19.89 -12.48 -28.44
CA ALA A 709 -19.93 -12.17 -29.84
C ALA A 709 -19.56 -13.38 -30.71
N TYR A 710 -18.50 -14.09 -30.33
CA TYR A 710 -18.05 -15.30 -31.05
C TYR A 710 -19.11 -16.40 -31.04
N LEU A 711 -19.72 -16.71 -29.90
CA LEU A 711 -20.75 -17.71 -29.74
C LEU A 711 -22.01 -17.37 -30.54
N LYS A 712 -22.37 -16.10 -30.70
CA LYS A 712 -23.56 -15.64 -31.45
C LYS A 712 -23.35 -15.56 -32.93
N ASN A 713 -22.16 -15.26 -33.41
CA ASN A 713 -21.90 -14.93 -34.80
C ASN A 713 -21.21 -16.07 -35.57
N THR A 714 -20.71 -17.11 -34.89
CA THR A 714 -20.02 -18.23 -35.49
C THR A 714 -21.01 -19.40 -35.67
N PRO A 715 -21.11 -19.98 -36.87
CA PRO A 715 -21.95 -21.16 -37.08
C PRO A 715 -21.56 -22.32 -36.16
N ALA A 716 -22.52 -23.04 -35.65
CA ALA A 716 -22.31 -24.12 -34.67
C ALA A 716 -21.25 -25.16 -35.10
N ALA A 717 -21.21 -25.48 -36.38
CA ALA A 717 -20.25 -26.42 -36.95
C ALA A 717 -18.81 -25.90 -37.01
N GLU A 718 -18.61 -24.60 -36.93
CA GLU A 718 -17.29 -23.91 -36.98
C GLU A 718 -16.77 -23.46 -35.61
N LEU A 719 -17.60 -23.58 -34.56
CA LEU A 719 -17.24 -23.17 -33.22
C LEU A 719 -16.06 -23.98 -32.65
N LYS A 720 -15.03 -23.27 -32.24
CA LYS A 720 -13.92 -23.83 -31.46
C LYS A 720 -14.17 -23.48 -30.00
N LEU A 721 -14.58 -24.46 -29.23
CA LEU A 721 -14.92 -24.30 -27.80
C LEU A 721 -13.77 -24.65 -26.86
N ASP A 722 -12.54 -24.57 -27.35
CA ASP A 722 -11.36 -24.65 -26.53
C ASP A 722 -11.10 -23.27 -25.88
N LEU A 723 -11.49 -23.15 -24.62
CA LEU A 723 -11.30 -21.91 -23.82
C LEU A 723 -9.83 -21.64 -23.48
N SER A 724 -8.91 -22.58 -23.80
CA SER A 724 -7.47 -22.39 -23.59
C SER A 724 -6.83 -21.49 -24.65
N ASP A 725 -7.41 -21.39 -25.83
CA ASP A 725 -6.90 -20.55 -26.92
C ASP A 725 -7.94 -19.50 -27.38
N MET A 726 -7.74 -18.29 -26.89
CA MET A 726 -8.62 -17.16 -27.17
C MET A 726 -8.28 -16.41 -28.45
N ARG A 727 -7.19 -16.74 -29.13
CA ARG A 727 -6.68 -15.96 -30.27
C ARG A 727 -7.67 -15.87 -31.42
N HIS A 728 -8.48 -16.93 -31.62
CA HIS A 728 -9.46 -16.99 -32.70
C HIS A 728 -10.71 -16.10 -32.47
N MET A 729 -10.92 -15.61 -31.23
CA MET A 729 -12.07 -14.77 -30.89
C MET A 729 -11.69 -13.38 -30.36
N ALA A 730 -10.43 -13.16 -30.04
CA ALA A 730 -10.00 -11.88 -29.49
C ALA A 730 -10.17 -10.74 -30.48
N SER A 731 -10.90 -9.71 -30.08
CA SER A 731 -11.06 -8.48 -30.83
C SER A 731 -9.79 -7.64 -30.88
N GLU A 732 -9.72 -6.71 -31.83
CA GLU A 732 -8.69 -5.68 -31.85
C GLU A 732 -8.69 -4.85 -30.56
N THR A 733 -9.88 -4.57 -30.01
CA THR A 733 -10.04 -3.86 -28.73
C THR A 733 -9.37 -4.61 -27.59
N PHE A 734 -9.62 -5.91 -27.47
CA PHE A 734 -8.96 -6.74 -26.46
C PHE A 734 -7.44 -6.72 -26.64
N MET A 735 -6.96 -6.81 -27.87
CA MET A 735 -5.53 -6.76 -28.18
C MET A 735 -4.90 -5.42 -27.84
N ASN A 736 -5.63 -4.32 -27.91
CA ASN A 736 -5.15 -2.98 -27.56
C ASN A 736 -5.15 -2.69 -26.04
N LEU A 737 -5.93 -3.44 -25.26
CA LEU A 737 -5.93 -3.32 -23.79
C LEU A 737 -4.67 -3.86 -23.14
N ARG A 738 -3.89 -4.64 -23.84
CA ARG A 738 -2.66 -5.29 -23.37
C ARG A 738 -1.50 -4.35 -23.20
#